data_00205f593b2fa3d2ef899b6eb2a55482
#
_entry.id   00205f593b2fa3d2ef899b6eb2a55482
#
_cell.length_a   1.000
_cell.length_b   1.000
_cell.length_c   1.000
_cell.angle_alpha   90.00
_cell.angle_beta   90.00
_cell.angle_gamma   90.00
#
_symmetry.space_group_name_H-M   'P 1'
#
loop_
_entity.id
_entity.type
_entity.pdbx_description
1 polymer ?
#
loop_
_entity_poly.entity_id
_entity_poly.type
_entity_poly.pdbx_seq_one_letter_code
_entity_poly.pdbx_strand_id
1 'polypeptide(L)'
;VEFRGLLALFAAKFDPAAGGDAASREAAVGKLVAKINDLLQEVKSLDHDRALRRMVLLVQAIKRTNYYQTTADGAHKAHISIKIASRELADLPLPKPFREIFVWAPHIEGVHLRFGPVARGGLRWSDRRDDFRTEVLGLVKAQQVKNAVIVPVGSKGGFFPKHLAAIVRAGGDRDAQQAEAIRAYRTFLSGLLDITDNIDKSGAVTHPQNVVRFEGDDPYLVVAADKGTATFSDIANGISADYGFWLDDAFASGGSVGYDHKVMGITARGAWEAVKRHFREMGKDIQSEPFTVVGVGDMSGDVFGNGMLLSKAIKLVAAFDHRDIFIDPNPDPASSWVERDRMFKLPRSSWQDYDKSKISKGGGVFPRSAKSIELSPEIKAVLDIQEDVVDPATLMKAILLAPAELLYFGGIGTYVKAPHETDAQVGDKANDAIRVDGGELRAKVIGEGANLGLTQAGRIAFAMSGGRINTDAIDNSAGVDSSDHEVNIKILIGAAIASGALKTGDRNALLASMTDEVGLKVLAHNYDQTLAVSLQEDDGAGALDSQQQFMLWLGAKGKLDRKVEGLPDDVKLAERKLAGQALTRPELAVLTAYSKLELFDDIVSSTAPDDPFFKQTLVRYFPAPLAKFEADMQRHRLRREIVSTILSNEIVNMCGPTFPERLRQSARCDTAAMVLAFEAARQIFRLDQAWDEVSALDLKIPAEAQTALYQEISMVLRRQTFWLARRAVRPGSTVEALIAAYQPAADALRAVGGSVLS
;
A
#
# COMPACT_ATOMS: atom_id res chain seq x y z
N VAL A 1 -13.57 -3.49 45.20
CA VAL A 1 -12.43 -4.38 45.41
C VAL A 1 -11.77 -4.67 44.06
N GLU A 2 -12.54 -4.98 43.04
CA GLU A 2 -12.06 -5.42 41.73
C GLU A 2 -11.25 -4.35 40.98
N PHE A 3 -11.69 -3.10 41.00
CA PHE A 3 -10.95 -1.96 40.43
C PHE A 3 -9.58 -1.71 41.10
N ARG A 4 -9.48 -1.93 42.42
CA ARG A 4 -8.17 -1.82 43.10
C ARG A 4 -7.21 -2.92 42.61
N GLY A 5 -7.73 -4.12 42.31
CA GLY A 5 -6.95 -5.20 41.72
C GLY A 5 -6.37 -4.85 40.37
N LEU A 6 -7.19 -4.24 39.48
CA LEU A 6 -6.73 -3.79 38.16
C LEU A 6 -5.68 -2.68 38.24
N LEU A 7 -5.86 -1.71 39.14
CA LEU A 7 -4.87 -0.66 39.37
C LEU A 7 -3.56 -1.23 39.91
N ALA A 8 -3.64 -2.18 40.85
CA ALA A 8 -2.45 -2.85 41.37
C ALA A 8 -1.74 -3.67 40.29
N LEU A 9 -2.50 -4.34 39.40
CA LEU A 9 -1.96 -5.09 38.26
C LEU A 9 -1.23 -4.15 37.29
N PHE A 10 -1.85 -3.01 36.94
CA PHE A 10 -1.24 -2.01 36.06
C PHE A 10 0.03 -1.41 36.68
N ALA A 11 -0.01 -1.05 37.96
CA ALA A 11 1.15 -0.51 38.67
C ALA A 11 2.28 -1.56 38.79
N ALA A 12 1.98 -2.81 39.17
CA ALA A 12 2.97 -3.86 39.24
C ALA A 12 3.69 -4.11 37.89
N LYS A 13 2.94 -3.91 36.81
CA LYS A 13 3.49 -4.09 35.46
C LYS A 13 4.32 -2.89 35.01
N PHE A 14 3.83 -1.65 35.20
CA PHE A 14 4.37 -0.48 34.51
C PHE A 14 4.99 0.59 35.41
N ASP A 15 4.84 0.54 36.74
CA ASP A 15 5.45 1.53 37.62
C ASP A 15 6.98 1.35 37.66
N PRO A 16 7.77 2.32 37.15
CA PRO A 16 9.23 2.23 37.21
C PRO A 16 9.75 2.12 38.65
N ALA A 17 9.08 2.73 39.62
CA ALA A 17 9.48 2.73 41.03
C ALA A 17 9.31 1.36 41.70
N ALA A 18 8.50 0.45 41.14
CA ALA A 18 8.37 -0.92 41.67
C ALA A 18 9.64 -1.76 41.54
N GLY A 19 10.63 -1.31 40.75
CA GLY A 19 11.90 -2.02 40.58
C GLY A 19 11.73 -3.37 39.89
N GLY A 20 12.84 -4.14 39.83
CA GLY A 20 12.87 -5.49 39.26
C GLY A 20 13.04 -5.54 37.75
N ASP A 21 13.55 -6.68 37.27
CA ASP A 21 13.66 -7.01 35.87
C ASP A 21 12.31 -7.49 35.29
N ALA A 22 12.25 -7.72 33.98
CA ALA A 22 11.02 -8.16 33.29
C ALA A 22 10.49 -9.48 33.88
N ALA A 23 11.35 -10.43 34.22
CA ALA A 23 10.94 -11.73 34.74
C ALA A 23 10.30 -11.63 36.15
N SER A 24 10.89 -10.82 37.04
CA SER A 24 10.35 -10.57 38.38
C SER A 24 9.00 -9.84 38.30
N ARG A 25 8.85 -8.90 37.38
CA ARG A 25 7.58 -8.19 37.11
C ARG A 25 6.51 -9.14 36.58
N GLU A 26 6.86 -10.00 35.61
CA GLU A 26 5.93 -11.02 35.09
C GLU A 26 5.46 -11.97 36.17
N ALA A 27 6.33 -12.41 37.06
CA ALA A 27 5.96 -13.24 38.22
C ALA A 27 4.99 -12.53 39.17
N ALA A 28 5.23 -11.24 39.46
CA ALA A 28 4.31 -10.43 40.28
C ALA A 28 2.94 -10.23 39.59
N VAL A 29 2.94 -9.94 38.29
CA VAL A 29 1.73 -9.83 37.43
C VAL A 29 0.95 -11.14 37.47
N GLY A 30 1.61 -12.29 37.27
CA GLY A 30 0.96 -13.62 37.32
C GLY A 30 0.25 -13.89 38.65
N LYS A 31 0.88 -13.57 39.77
CA LYS A 31 0.24 -13.70 41.12
C LYS A 31 -0.98 -12.81 41.28
N LEU A 32 -0.92 -11.57 40.77
CA LEU A 32 -2.04 -10.64 40.83
C LEU A 32 -3.19 -11.06 39.92
N VAL A 33 -2.90 -11.56 38.72
CA VAL A 33 -3.90 -12.10 37.79
C VAL A 33 -4.62 -13.30 38.40
N ALA A 34 -3.92 -14.26 39.02
CA ALA A 34 -4.53 -15.39 39.73
C ALA A 34 -5.49 -14.88 40.82
N LYS A 35 -5.03 -13.97 41.69
CA LYS A 35 -5.86 -13.38 42.74
C LYS A 35 -7.09 -12.64 42.19
N ILE A 36 -6.95 -11.90 41.08
CA ILE A 36 -8.08 -11.21 40.44
C ILE A 36 -9.06 -12.23 39.87
N ASN A 37 -8.60 -13.30 39.24
CA ASN A 37 -9.45 -14.36 38.71
C ASN A 37 -10.26 -15.07 39.82
N ASP A 38 -9.68 -15.27 41.00
CA ASP A 38 -10.41 -15.82 42.16
C ASP A 38 -11.51 -14.84 42.62
N LEU A 39 -11.22 -13.56 42.70
CA LEU A 39 -12.20 -12.52 43.04
C LEU A 39 -13.33 -12.39 42.01
N LEU A 40 -13.00 -12.58 40.73
CA LEU A 40 -14.00 -12.52 39.65
C LEU A 40 -15.03 -13.65 39.72
N GLN A 41 -14.73 -14.77 40.37
CA GLN A 41 -15.72 -15.82 40.59
C GLN A 41 -16.87 -15.41 41.52
N GLU A 42 -16.64 -14.39 42.36
CA GLU A 42 -17.66 -13.84 43.26
C GLU A 42 -18.57 -12.80 42.59
N VAL A 43 -18.22 -12.36 41.36
CA VAL A 43 -18.99 -11.35 40.62
C VAL A 43 -20.29 -11.95 40.09
N LYS A 44 -21.42 -11.46 40.60
CA LYS A 44 -22.74 -12.03 40.25
C LYS A 44 -23.26 -11.60 38.88
N SER A 45 -22.82 -10.46 38.37
CA SER A 45 -23.24 -9.96 37.04
C SER A 45 -22.31 -10.49 35.95
N LEU A 46 -22.87 -11.20 34.98
CA LEU A 46 -22.12 -11.71 33.84
C LEU A 46 -21.48 -10.60 33.00
N ASP A 47 -22.17 -9.46 32.86
CA ASP A 47 -21.64 -8.32 32.09
C ASP A 47 -20.47 -7.64 32.82
N HIS A 48 -20.55 -7.53 34.15
CA HIS A 48 -19.43 -7.01 34.94
C HIS A 48 -18.25 -8.00 34.93
N ASP A 49 -18.48 -9.29 35.06
CA ASP A 49 -17.42 -10.31 34.97
C ASP A 49 -16.71 -10.25 33.62
N ARG A 50 -17.47 -10.23 32.52
CA ARG A 50 -16.93 -10.12 31.16
C ARG A 50 -16.11 -8.82 30.97
N ALA A 51 -16.61 -7.69 31.44
CA ALA A 51 -15.92 -6.42 31.33
C ALA A 51 -14.59 -6.41 32.11
N LEU A 52 -14.61 -6.90 33.34
CA LEU A 52 -13.42 -6.97 34.19
C LEU A 52 -12.37 -7.95 33.64
N ARG A 53 -12.79 -9.13 33.15
CA ARG A 53 -11.86 -10.08 32.47
C ARG A 53 -11.24 -9.45 31.25
N ARG A 54 -12.00 -8.71 30.42
CA ARG A 54 -11.46 -7.99 29.29
C ARG A 54 -10.43 -6.94 29.71
N MET A 55 -10.67 -6.21 30.78
CA MET A 55 -9.70 -5.24 31.33
C MET A 55 -8.42 -5.94 31.79
N VAL A 56 -8.51 -7.09 32.46
CA VAL A 56 -7.34 -7.89 32.85
C VAL A 56 -6.53 -8.32 31.62
N LEU A 57 -7.20 -8.87 30.62
CA LEU A 57 -6.55 -9.30 29.36
C LEU A 57 -5.92 -8.10 28.63
N LEU A 58 -6.59 -6.96 28.62
CA LEU A 58 -6.05 -5.73 28.02
C LEU A 58 -4.76 -5.30 28.74
N VAL A 59 -4.76 -5.22 30.09
CA VAL A 59 -3.56 -4.86 30.86
C VAL A 59 -2.42 -5.85 30.61
N GLN A 60 -2.72 -7.15 30.48
CA GLN A 60 -1.74 -8.16 30.15
C GLN A 60 -1.15 -7.95 28.72
N ALA A 61 -1.99 -7.60 27.76
CA ALA A 61 -1.58 -7.38 26.36
C ALA A 61 -0.83 -6.03 26.15
N ILE A 62 -0.91 -5.07 27.08
CA ILE A 62 -0.13 -3.84 26.98
C ILE A 62 1.36 -4.14 27.09
N LYS A 63 2.15 -3.56 26.19
CA LYS A 63 3.62 -3.73 26.13
C LYS A 63 4.36 -2.51 26.64
N ARG A 64 3.82 -1.30 26.47
CA ARG A 64 4.41 -0.02 26.91
C ARG A 64 3.31 1.00 27.22
N THR A 65 3.62 1.95 28.09
CA THR A 65 2.77 3.14 28.38
C THR A 65 3.64 4.32 28.81
N ASN A 66 3.19 5.55 28.47
CA ASN A 66 3.81 6.79 28.97
C ASN A 66 3.20 7.28 30.29
N TYR A 67 2.32 6.51 30.93
CA TYR A 67 1.57 6.93 32.11
C TYR A 67 2.45 7.47 33.25
N TYR A 68 3.64 6.89 33.40
CA TYR A 68 4.63 7.28 34.43
C TYR A 68 5.64 8.33 33.96
N GLN A 69 5.52 8.84 32.75
CA GLN A 69 6.35 9.94 32.28
C GLN A 69 5.86 11.27 32.88
N THR A 70 6.82 12.16 33.13
CA THR A 70 6.57 13.53 33.59
C THR A 70 7.13 14.54 32.59
N THR A 71 6.57 15.72 32.63
CA THR A 71 7.12 16.91 31.95
C THR A 71 8.31 17.47 32.74
N ALA A 72 9.05 18.43 32.20
CA ALA A 72 10.24 18.99 32.83
C ALA A 72 9.96 19.64 34.20
N ASP A 73 8.75 20.09 34.45
CA ASP A 73 8.27 20.62 35.71
C ASP A 73 7.76 19.56 36.72
N GLY A 74 7.87 18.27 36.35
CA GLY A 74 7.47 17.15 37.17
C GLY A 74 5.99 16.79 37.14
N ALA A 75 5.15 17.50 36.36
CA ALA A 75 3.75 17.15 36.20
C ALA A 75 3.58 15.92 35.27
N HIS A 76 2.48 15.19 35.44
CA HIS A 76 2.13 14.12 34.49
C HIS A 76 1.83 14.70 33.10
N LYS A 77 2.16 13.93 32.06
CA LYS A 77 1.77 14.32 30.69
C LYS A 77 0.27 14.45 30.55
N ALA A 78 -0.17 15.41 29.73
CA ALA A 78 -1.60 15.70 29.50
C ALA A 78 -2.31 14.65 28.63
N HIS A 79 -1.58 13.63 28.16
CA HIS A 79 -2.10 12.53 27.34
C HIS A 79 -1.52 11.20 27.82
N ILE A 80 -2.27 10.14 27.55
CA ILE A 80 -1.88 8.76 27.87
C ILE A 80 -1.74 8.00 26.57
N SER A 81 -0.64 7.26 26.45
CA SER A 81 -0.38 6.33 25.34
C SER A 81 -0.20 4.93 25.88
N ILE A 82 -0.84 3.96 25.24
CA ILE A 82 -0.65 2.53 25.51
C ILE A 82 -0.39 1.78 24.22
N LYS A 83 0.59 0.87 24.24
CA LYS A 83 0.95 0.01 23.12
C LYS A 83 0.55 -1.42 23.42
N ILE A 84 -0.26 -2.00 22.55
CA ILE A 84 -0.98 -3.25 22.77
C ILE A 84 -0.51 -4.30 21.76
N ALA A 85 -0.30 -5.54 22.22
CA ALA A 85 -0.12 -6.72 21.38
C ALA A 85 -1.49 -7.25 20.95
N SER A 86 -2.06 -6.72 19.88
CA SER A 86 -3.44 -7.00 19.43
C SER A 86 -3.68 -8.49 19.14
N ARG A 87 -2.64 -9.23 18.74
CA ARG A 87 -2.73 -10.67 18.46
C ARG A 87 -2.96 -11.51 19.73
N GLU A 88 -2.66 -10.98 20.91
CA GLU A 88 -2.90 -11.64 22.21
C GLU A 88 -4.37 -11.48 22.68
N LEU A 89 -5.15 -10.63 22.02
CA LEU A 89 -6.58 -10.39 22.33
C LEU A 89 -7.48 -11.18 21.38
N ALA A 90 -8.15 -12.21 21.88
CA ALA A 90 -8.97 -13.12 21.06
C ALA A 90 -10.13 -12.40 20.36
N ASP A 91 -10.78 -11.45 21.05
CA ASP A 91 -12.02 -10.81 20.62
C ASP A 91 -11.85 -9.67 19.62
N LEU A 92 -10.62 -9.32 19.24
CA LEU A 92 -10.41 -8.25 18.25
C LEU A 92 -10.77 -8.74 16.84
N PRO A 93 -11.39 -7.85 16.02
CA PRO A 93 -11.71 -8.18 14.64
C PRO A 93 -10.44 -8.40 13.79
N LEU A 94 -10.60 -9.20 12.73
CA LEU A 94 -9.55 -9.45 11.75
C LEU A 94 -9.48 -8.31 10.71
N PRO A 95 -8.27 -8.09 10.14
CA PRO A 95 -6.98 -8.67 10.51
C PRO A 95 -6.44 -8.09 11.82
N LYS A 96 -5.78 -8.90 12.66
CA LYS A 96 -5.18 -8.41 13.91
C LYS A 96 -3.81 -7.77 13.65
N PRO A 97 -3.60 -6.49 14.03
CA PRO A 97 -2.30 -5.84 13.94
C PRO A 97 -1.22 -6.55 14.74
N PHE A 98 0.04 -6.36 14.34
CA PHE A 98 1.19 -6.75 15.16
C PHE A 98 1.24 -5.94 16.45
N ARG A 99 1.03 -4.63 16.35
CA ARG A 99 0.91 -3.69 17.48
C ARG A 99 -0.16 -2.66 17.19
N GLU A 100 -0.80 -2.19 18.24
CA GLU A 100 -1.74 -1.09 18.23
C GLU A 100 -1.34 -0.09 19.33
N ILE A 101 -1.22 1.19 18.97
CA ILE A 101 -1.00 2.26 19.94
C ILE A 101 -2.28 3.07 20.05
N PHE A 102 -2.82 3.19 21.24
CA PHE A 102 -3.94 4.05 21.56
C PHE A 102 -3.43 5.28 22.31
N VAL A 103 -3.86 6.46 21.86
CA VAL A 103 -3.53 7.74 22.49
C VAL A 103 -4.82 8.43 22.91
N TRP A 104 -4.86 8.84 24.18
CA TRP A 104 -6.01 9.51 24.75
C TRP A 104 -5.62 10.83 25.46
N ALA A 105 -6.41 11.87 25.23
CA ALA A 105 -6.42 13.09 26.03
C ALA A 105 -7.85 13.68 26.06
N PRO A 106 -8.14 14.68 26.91
CA PRO A 106 -9.46 15.29 26.95
C PRO A 106 -9.97 15.79 25.59
N HIS A 107 -9.08 16.23 24.70
CA HIS A 107 -9.41 16.82 23.40
C HIS A 107 -9.20 15.86 22.20
N ILE A 108 -8.65 14.68 22.41
CA ILE A 108 -8.35 13.73 21.33
C ILE A 108 -8.52 12.28 21.77
N GLU A 109 -8.87 11.43 20.82
CA GLU A 109 -8.60 10.00 20.80
C GLU A 109 -7.97 9.62 19.47
N GLY A 110 -6.99 8.69 19.50
CA GLY A 110 -6.32 8.22 18.31
C GLY A 110 -5.83 6.79 18.43
N VAL A 111 -5.73 6.10 17.30
CA VAL A 111 -5.14 4.76 17.19
C VAL A 111 -4.11 4.72 16.06
N HIS A 112 -3.07 3.92 16.24
CA HIS A 112 -2.10 3.61 15.20
C HIS A 112 -1.91 2.09 15.14
N LEU A 113 -2.28 1.49 14.01
CA LEU A 113 -2.26 0.04 13.77
C LEU A 113 -1.05 -0.30 12.89
N ARG A 114 -0.22 -1.28 13.33
CA ARG A 114 0.99 -1.70 12.64
C ARG A 114 0.99 -3.20 12.40
N PHE A 115 1.40 -3.65 11.22
CA PHE A 115 1.45 -5.08 10.88
C PHE A 115 2.83 -5.72 11.04
N GLY A 116 3.87 -4.92 11.31
CA GLY A 116 5.22 -5.37 11.62
C GLY A 116 6.04 -4.32 12.36
N PRO A 117 7.29 -4.64 12.76
CA PRO A 117 8.17 -3.68 13.43
C PRO A 117 8.60 -2.53 12.51
N VAL A 118 8.87 -2.79 11.24
CA VAL A 118 9.14 -1.78 10.22
C VAL A 118 7.84 -1.60 9.42
N ALA A 119 7.06 -0.58 9.78
CA ALA A 119 5.73 -0.36 9.22
C ALA A 119 5.50 1.12 8.89
N ARG A 120 4.72 1.39 7.82
CA ARG A 120 4.43 2.73 7.34
C ARG A 120 3.01 2.86 6.82
N GLY A 121 2.40 4.02 7.04
CA GLY A 121 1.09 4.39 6.51
C GLY A 121 0.65 5.77 6.95
N GLY A 122 -0.42 6.26 6.35
CA GLY A 122 -0.94 7.60 6.60
C GLY A 122 -1.69 7.74 7.91
N LEU A 123 -1.76 8.98 8.40
CA LEU A 123 -2.54 9.37 9.56
C LEU A 123 -3.77 10.16 9.12
N ARG A 124 -4.96 9.64 9.41
CA ARG A 124 -6.23 10.23 9.03
C ARG A 124 -6.82 11.08 10.13
N TRP A 125 -7.29 12.27 9.79
CA TRP A 125 -8.25 13.00 10.61
C TRP A 125 -9.64 12.41 10.34
N SER A 126 -10.19 11.70 11.36
CA SER A 126 -11.51 11.07 11.29
C SER A 126 -12.59 12.01 11.83
N ASP A 127 -13.75 11.97 11.21
CA ASP A 127 -15.01 12.59 11.67
C ASP A 127 -15.93 11.57 12.38
N ARG A 128 -15.49 10.31 12.52
CA ARG A 128 -16.25 9.19 13.09
C ARG A 128 -15.89 9.00 14.56
N ARG A 129 -16.69 9.55 15.45
CA ARG A 129 -16.44 9.52 16.90
C ARG A 129 -16.37 8.12 17.49
N ASP A 130 -17.36 7.30 17.18
CA ASP A 130 -17.60 6.06 17.94
C ASP A 130 -16.97 4.84 17.27
N ASP A 131 -16.55 4.95 16.00
CA ASP A 131 -16.04 3.83 15.21
C ASP A 131 -14.82 4.15 14.35
N PHE A 132 -14.06 5.22 14.67
CA PHE A 132 -12.84 5.59 13.92
C PHE A 132 -11.79 4.48 13.91
N ARG A 133 -11.71 3.66 14.96
CA ARG A 133 -10.83 2.49 14.96
C ARG A 133 -11.22 1.47 13.88
N THR A 134 -12.51 1.25 13.68
CA THR A 134 -13.02 0.36 12.61
C THR A 134 -12.72 0.92 11.23
N GLU A 135 -12.86 2.24 11.06
CA GLU A 135 -12.44 2.93 9.83
C GLU A 135 -10.95 2.69 9.56
N VAL A 136 -10.09 2.94 10.56
CA VAL A 136 -8.63 2.75 10.43
C VAL A 136 -8.27 1.30 10.13
N LEU A 137 -8.97 0.32 10.74
CA LEU A 137 -8.74 -1.11 10.49
C LEU A 137 -9.10 -1.49 9.04
N GLY A 138 -10.19 -0.96 8.50
CA GLY A 138 -10.55 -1.17 7.10
C GLY A 138 -9.51 -0.61 6.13
N LEU A 139 -8.97 0.56 6.44
CA LEU A 139 -7.94 1.20 5.61
C LEU A 139 -6.58 0.50 5.69
N VAL A 140 -6.16 0.03 6.87
CA VAL A 140 -4.88 -0.65 7.01
C VAL A 140 -4.87 -2.00 6.33
N LYS A 141 -6.01 -2.67 6.21
CA LYS A 141 -6.17 -3.89 5.43
C LYS A 141 -5.75 -3.67 3.97
N ALA A 142 -6.29 -2.64 3.33
CA ALA A 142 -5.91 -2.26 1.96
C ALA A 142 -4.44 -1.84 1.87
N GLN A 143 -3.93 -1.13 2.89
CA GLN A 143 -2.54 -0.69 2.95
C GLN A 143 -1.54 -1.86 3.03
N GLN A 144 -1.91 -2.97 3.66
CA GLN A 144 -1.03 -4.13 3.81
C GLN A 144 -0.69 -4.76 2.46
N VAL A 145 -1.67 -5.03 1.61
CA VAL A 145 -1.44 -5.60 0.27
C VAL A 145 -0.71 -4.61 -0.64
N LYS A 146 -0.97 -3.31 -0.48
CA LYS A 146 -0.29 -2.25 -1.23
C LYS A 146 1.19 -2.14 -0.86
N ASN A 147 1.54 -2.32 0.42
CA ASN A 147 2.92 -2.29 0.89
C ASN A 147 3.73 -3.55 0.56
N ALA A 148 3.15 -4.54 -0.10
CA ALA A 148 3.87 -5.76 -0.48
C ALA A 148 5.08 -5.52 -1.41
N VAL A 149 5.18 -4.35 -2.04
CA VAL A 149 6.25 -3.99 -3.00
C VAL A 149 7.30 -3.07 -2.42
N ILE A 150 7.09 -2.51 -1.23
CA ILE A 150 7.99 -1.57 -0.56
C ILE A 150 8.58 -2.14 0.72
N VAL A 151 9.58 -1.47 1.27
CA VAL A 151 10.33 -1.94 2.45
C VAL A 151 9.45 -2.10 3.69
N PRO A 152 8.66 -1.10 4.15
CA PRO A 152 7.87 -1.26 5.35
C PRO A 152 6.53 -1.95 5.05
N VAL A 153 6.12 -2.83 5.94
CA VAL A 153 4.76 -3.37 5.90
C VAL A 153 3.71 -2.29 6.17
N GLY A 154 2.42 -2.61 5.98
CA GLY A 154 1.35 -1.65 6.17
C GLY A 154 1.19 -1.19 7.62
N SER A 155 0.93 0.10 7.80
CA SER A 155 0.37 0.70 9.00
C SER A 155 -0.71 1.71 8.64
N LYS A 156 -1.53 2.09 9.61
CA LYS A 156 -2.51 3.16 9.47
C LYS A 156 -2.82 3.75 10.83
N GLY A 157 -2.85 5.07 10.90
CA GLY A 157 -3.32 5.77 12.08
C GLY A 157 -4.56 6.61 11.78
N GLY A 158 -5.30 6.93 12.82
CA GLY A 158 -6.41 7.87 12.76
C GLY A 158 -6.66 8.49 14.11
N PHE A 159 -7.12 9.73 14.11
CA PHE A 159 -7.45 10.46 15.31
C PHE A 159 -8.75 11.24 15.15
N PHE A 160 -9.46 11.41 16.27
CA PHE A 160 -10.70 12.16 16.37
C PHE A 160 -10.54 13.34 17.32
N PRO A 161 -10.60 14.61 16.83
CA PRO A 161 -10.59 15.81 17.67
C PRO A 161 -11.94 15.98 18.37
N LYS A 162 -12.00 15.78 19.68
CA LYS A 162 -13.25 15.77 20.47
C LYS A 162 -13.92 17.15 20.58
N HIS A 163 -13.15 18.23 20.51
CA HIS A 163 -13.65 19.59 20.69
C HIS A 163 -14.18 20.23 19.40
N LEU A 164 -13.93 19.61 18.23
CA LEU A 164 -14.29 20.17 16.93
C LEU A 164 -15.79 20.50 16.82
N ALA A 165 -16.67 19.60 17.26
CA ALA A 165 -18.11 19.83 17.23
C ALA A 165 -18.56 21.00 18.12
N ALA A 166 -17.85 21.27 19.23
CA ALA A 166 -18.12 22.42 20.06
C ALA A 166 -17.67 23.72 19.40
N ILE A 167 -16.53 23.74 18.74
CA ILE A 167 -16.02 24.88 17.97
C ILE A 167 -16.99 25.26 16.86
N VAL A 168 -17.46 24.27 16.08
CA VAL A 168 -18.43 24.47 15.00
C VAL A 168 -19.74 25.06 15.56
N ARG A 169 -20.28 24.52 16.66
CA ARG A 169 -21.50 25.02 17.30
C ARG A 169 -21.34 26.44 17.87
N ALA A 170 -20.14 26.81 18.27
CA ALA A 170 -19.83 28.16 18.74
C ALA A 170 -19.60 29.16 17.60
N GLY A 171 -19.77 28.75 16.33
CA GLY A 171 -19.55 29.60 15.15
C GLY A 171 -18.08 29.77 14.76
N GLY A 172 -17.21 28.89 15.26
CA GLY A 172 -15.79 28.90 14.89
C GLY A 172 -15.60 28.68 13.38
N ASP A 173 -14.76 29.50 12.79
CA ASP A 173 -14.43 29.45 11.37
C ASP A 173 -13.55 28.24 11.01
N ARG A 174 -13.20 28.13 9.73
CA ARG A 174 -12.35 27.05 9.23
C ARG A 174 -10.96 27.06 9.86
N ASP A 175 -10.42 28.24 10.18
CA ASP A 175 -9.08 28.37 10.77
C ASP A 175 -9.09 27.88 12.23
N ALA A 176 -10.13 28.18 13.00
CA ALA A 176 -10.31 27.64 14.35
C ALA A 176 -10.45 26.12 14.36
N GLN A 177 -11.18 25.54 13.38
CA GLN A 177 -11.30 24.11 13.22
C GLN A 177 -9.95 23.46 12.84
N GLN A 178 -9.20 24.07 11.94
CA GLN A 178 -7.88 23.62 11.54
C GLN A 178 -6.88 23.67 12.70
N ALA A 179 -6.90 24.73 13.50
CA ALA A 179 -6.05 24.88 14.69
C ALA A 179 -6.28 23.77 15.71
N GLU A 180 -7.56 23.39 15.96
CA GLU A 180 -7.90 22.28 16.84
C GLU A 180 -7.44 20.93 16.27
N ALA A 181 -7.59 20.71 14.97
CA ALA A 181 -7.10 19.51 14.31
C ALA A 181 -5.57 19.39 14.42
N ILE A 182 -4.84 20.49 14.23
CA ILE A 182 -3.38 20.53 14.40
C ILE A 182 -2.99 20.25 15.85
N ARG A 183 -3.70 20.80 16.82
CA ARG A 183 -3.47 20.53 18.25
C ARG A 183 -3.66 19.04 18.56
N ALA A 184 -4.74 18.45 18.08
CA ALA A 184 -5.01 17.03 18.24
C ALA A 184 -3.94 16.17 17.56
N TYR A 185 -3.55 16.52 16.34
CA TYR A 185 -2.49 15.83 15.59
C TYR A 185 -1.15 15.86 16.31
N ARG A 186 -0.73 17.02 16.84
CA ARG A 186 0.50 17.15 17.63
C ARG A 186 0.48 16.24 18.86
N THR A 187 -0.63 16.23 19.61
CA THR A 187 -0.77 15.36 20.79
C THR A 187 -0.73 13.88 20.41
N PHE A 188 -1.35 13.51 19.28
CA PHE A 188 -1.31 12.13 18.78
C PHE A 188 0.12 11.69 18.47
N LEU A 189 0.86 12.47 17.69
CA LEU A 189 2.25 12.16 17.35
C LEU A 189 3.17 12.12 18.56
N SER A 190 3.04 13.08 19.47
CA SER A 190 3.81 13.07 20.72
C SER A 190 3.55 11.78 21.52
N GLY A 191 2.26 11.37 21.60
CA GLY A 191 1.89 10.12 22.26
C GLY A 191 2.48 8.87 21.60
N LEU A 192 2.63 8.84 20.27
CA LEU A 192 3.30 7.75 19.56
C LEU A 192 4.80 7.74 19.88
N LEU A 193 5.47 8.89 19.84
CA LEU A 193 6.91 9.01 20.08
C LEU A 193 7.29 8.79 21.54
N ASP A 194 6.44 9.13 22.50
CA ASP A 194 6.68 8.93 23.94
C ASP A 194 7.01 7.48 24.31
N ILE A 195 6.53 6.52 23.55
CA ILE A 195 6.68 5.09 23.80
C ILE A 195 7.43 4.35 22.68
N THR A 196 8.03 5.10 21.76
CA THR A 196 8.89 4.59 20.69
C THR A 196 10.36 4.74 21.10
N ASP A 197 11.17 3.72 20.85
CA ASP A 197 12.62 3.80 21.09
C ASP A 197 13.25 4.76 20.08
N ASN A 198 14.42 5.30 20.43
CA ASN A 198 15.20 6.17 19.56
C ASN A 198 16.56 5.53 19.24
N ILE A 199 17.31 6.09 18.32
CA ILE A 199 18.67 5.71 17.97
C ILE A 199 19.55 6.94 18.17
N ASP A 200 20.57 6.81 18.99
CA ASP A 200 21.53 7.90 19.22
C ASP A 200 22.57 8.04 18.12
N LYS A 201 23.40 9.09 18.21
CA LYS A 201 24.46 9.38 17.21
C LYS A 201 25.53 8.27 17.12
N SER A 202 25.67 7.42 18.14
CA SER A 202 26.59 6.27 18.11
C SER A 202 25.98 5.07 17.35
N GLY A 203 24.67 5.15 17.07
CA GLY A 203 23.89 4.09 16.48
C GLY A 203 23.30 3.11 17.49
N ALA A 204 23.42 3.38 18.78
CA ALA A 204 22.81 2.57 19.83
C ALA A 204 21.32 2.91 20.00
N VAL A 205 20.51 1.88 20.28
CA VAL A 205 19.10 2.09 20.62
C VAL A 205 18.99 2.68 22.01
N THR A 206 18.25 3.75 22.14
CA THR A 206 17.94 4.40 23.40
C THR A 206 16.45 4.29 23.70
N HIS A 207 16.11 4.22 24.98
CA HIS A 207 14.74 3.96 25.42
C HIS A 207 14.11 5.18 26.07
N PRO A 208 12.78 5.36 25.90
CA PRO A 208 12.06 6.45 26.58
C PRO A 208 12.19 6.32 28.10
N GLN A 209 12.44 7.43 28.76
CA GLN A 209 12.54 7.46 30.23
C GLN A 209 11.20 7.11 30.88
N ASN A 210 11.26 6.40 32.01
CA ASN A 210 10.08 5.99 32.81
C ASN A 210 9.05 5.15 31.99
N VAL A 211 9.49 4.45 30.97
CA VAL A 211 8.70 3.48 30.21
C VAL A 211 9.20 2.07 30.43
N VAL A 212 8.41 1.26 31.14
CA VAL A 212 8.69 -0.17 31.29
C VAL A 212 8.28 -0.91 30.01
N ARG A 213 9.16 -1.78 29.49
CA ARG A 213 9.00 -2.45 28.21
C ARG A 213 8.82 -3.96 28.40
N PHE A 214 7.79 -4.54 27.76
CA PHE A 214 7.52 -5.97 27.68
C PHE A 214 7.63 -6.48 26.24
N GLU A 215 8.56 -5.91 25.49
CA GLU A 215 8.92 -6.28 24.12
C GLU A 215 10.36 -5.85 23.83
N GLY A 216 10.90 -6.29 22.69
CA GLY A 216 12.20 -5.86 22.21
C GLY A 216 12.23 -4.40 21.77
N ASP A 217 13.36 -3.99 21.21
CA ASP A 217 13.55 -2.65 20.68
C ASP A 217 12.61 -2.39 19.49
N ASP A 218 12.05 -1.19 19.44
CA ASP A 218 11.11 -0.75 18.40
C ASP A 218 11.36 0.74 18.06
N PRO A 219 12.47 1.05 17.36
CA PRO A 219 12.83 2.43 17.05
C PRO A 219 12.27 2.93 15.74
N TYR A 220 11.47 2.15 14.98
CA TYR A 220 10.97 2.57 13.69
C TYR A 220 9.51 3.05 13.78
N LEU A 221 9.30 4.30 13.42
CA LEU A 221 7.97 4.89 13.27
C LEU A 221 8.01 5.90 12.13
N VAL A 222 7.29 5.62 11.05
CA VAL A 222 7.14 6.51 9.89
C VAL A 222 5.65 6.75 9.65
N VAL A 223 5.31 8.00 9.47
CA VAL A 223 3.95 8.45 9.19
C VAL A 223 3.87 9.08 7.79
N ALA A 224 2.67 9.15 7.24
CA ALA A 224 2.42 9.80 5.95
C ALA A 224 1.12 10.60 6.01
N ALA A 225 0.90 11.47 5.03
CA ALA A 225 -0.35 12.19 4.89
C ALA A 225 -1.51 11.27 4.48
N ASP A 226 -2.72 11.62 4.89
CA ASP A 226 -3.98 11.01 4.50
C ASP A 226 -5.10 12.06 4.47
N LYS A 227 -6.36 11.67 4.39
CA LYS A 227 -7.52 12.58 4.42
C LYS A 227 -7.45 13.50 5.66
N GLY A 228 -7.48 14.79 5.41
CA GLY A 228 -7.46 15.84 6.45
C GLY A 228 -6.07 16.24 6.95
N THR A 229 -5.00 15.52 6.59
CA THR A 229 -3.62 15.79 7.04
C THR A 229 -2.63 16.01 5.89
N ALA A 230 -3.11 16.28 4.68
CA ALA A 230 -2.28 16.41 3.49
C ALA A 230 -1.13 17.45 3.60
N THR A 231 -1.32 18.48 4.44
CA THR A 231 -0.34 19.56 4.67
C THR A 231 0.38 19.45 6.02
N PHE A 232 0.30 18.31 6.71
CA PHE A 232 0.80 18.16 8.08
C PHE A 232 2.18 17.50 8.18
N SER A 233 2.79 17.11 7.05
CA SER A 233 4.10 16.44 7.07
C SER A 233 5.20 17.28 7.72
N ASP A 234 5.26 18.58 7.43
CA ASP A 234 6.25 19.47 8.07
C ASP A 234 5.99 19.63 9.59
N ILE A 235 4.72 19.59 10.01
CA ILE A 235 4.37 19.58 11.44
C ILE A 235 4.88 18.30 12.11
N ALA A 236 4.70 17.17 11.46
CA ALA A 236 5.18 15.87 11.95
C ALA A 236 6.72 15.86 12.05
N ASN A 237 7.41 16.33 11.02
CA ASN A 237 8.86 16.42 10.99
C ASN A 237 9.40 17.39 12.06
N GLY A 238 8.69 18.50 12.32
CA GLY A 238 9.02 19.41 13.43
C GLY A 238 8.92 18.71 14.79
N ILE A 239 7.90 17.89 15.03
CA ILE A 239 7.79 17.10 16.26
C ILE A 239 8.90 16.06 16.36
N SER A 240 9.23 15.37 15.25
CA SER A 240 10.36 14.44 15.19
C SER A 240 11.67 15.12 15.62
N ALA A 241 11.93 16.32 15.13
CA ALA A 241 13.09 17.12 15.50
C ALA A 241 13.06 17.53 16.99
N ASP A 242 11.90 17.95 17.53
CA ASP A 242 11.74 18.31 18.95
C ASP A 242 12.05 17.12 19.88
N TYR A 243 11.73 15.89 19.45
CA TYR A 243 12.06 14.67 20.17
C TYR A 243 13.52 14.20 19.93
N GLY A 244 14.26 14.85 19.04
CA GLY A 244 15.57 14.35 18.58
C GLY A 244 15.47 12.93 18.00
N PHE A 245 14.34 12.62 17.35
CA PHE A 245 14.10 11.29 16.82
C PHE A 245 14.99 11.03 15.61
N TRP A 246 15.61 9.87 15.54
CA TRP A 246 16.68 9.54 14.59
C TRP A 246 16.27 9.64 13.12
N LEU A 247 14.97 9.53 12.81
CA LEU A 247 14.46 9.68 11.46
C LEU A 247 14.41 11.14 10.98
N ASP A 248 14.45 12.12 11.91
CA ASP A 248 14.37 13.54 11.60
C ASP A 248 13.25 13.82 10.58
N ASP A 249 13.52 14.38 9.40
CA ASP A 249 12.52 14.64 8.35
C ASP A 249 12.23 13.43 7.43
N ALA A 250 12.84 12.28 7.67
CA ALA A 250 12.38 10.99 7.14
C ALA A 250 11.16 10.44 7.91
N PHE A 251 10.80 11.05 9.06
CA PHE A 251 9.64 10.65 9.87
C PHE A 251 8.33 10.79 9.11
N ALA A 252 8.16 11.87 8.32
CA ALA A 252 7.00 12.07 7.44
C ALA A 252 7.44 12.49 6.04
N SER A 253 7.08 11.68 5.04
CA SER A 253 7.32 12.00 3.62
C SER A 253 6.35 13.05 3.08
N GLY A 254 6.69 13.69 1.95
CA GLY A 254 5.83 14.64 1.25
C GLY A 254 5.73 16.01 1.91
N GLY A 255 6.69 16.38 2.78
CA GLY A 255 6.84 17.73 3.32
C GLY A 255 7.46 18.73 2.32
N SER A 256 7.77 19.93 2.78
CA SER A 256 8.38 21.02 1.98
C SER A 256 9.73 20.64 1.36
N VAL A 257 10.42 19.66 1.96
CA VAL A 257 11.66 19.07 1.42
C VAL A 257 11.41 17.58 1.18
N GLY A 258 11.10 17.22 -0.05
CA GLY A 258 10.74 15.82 -0.43
C GLY A 258 10.24 15.77 -1.87
N TYR A 259 9.60 14.68 -2.22
CA TYR A 259 9.04 14.44 -3.55
C TYR A 259 7.54 14.77 -3.57
N ASP A 260 7.17 15.87 -4.23
CA ASP A 260 5.76 16.26 -4.40
C ASP A 260 5.08 15.36 -5.41
N HIS A 261 4.12 14.55 -4.94
CA HIS A 261 3.40 13.56 -5.76
C HIS A 261 2.64 14.20 -6.91
N LYS A 262 2.04 15.39 -6.71
CA LYS A 262 1.28 16.07 -7.74
C LYS A 262 2.18 16.65 -8.83
N VAL A 263 3.30 17.24 -8.44
CA VAL A 263 4.29 17.77 -9.39
C VAL A 263 4.90 16.64 -10.22
N MET A 264 5.26 15.53 -9.60
CA MET A 264 5.74 14.33 -10.29
C MET A 264 4.65 13.64 -11.12
N GLY A 265 3.37 13.82 -10.75
CA GLY A 265 2.25 13.06 -11.29
C GLY A 265 2.37 11.55 -11.03
N ILE A 266 3.15 11.16 -10.00
CA ILE A 266 3.67 9.80 -9.89
C ILE A 266 2.57 8.75 -9.70
N THR A 267 1.54 9.04 -8.91
CA THR A 267 0.41 8.13 -8.68
C THR A 267 -0.36 7.87 -9.98
N ALA A 268 -0.67 8.93 -10.74
CA ALA A 268 -1.34 8.81 -12.02
C ALA A 268 -0.48 8.09 -13.06
N ARG A 269 0.83 8.39 -13.12
CA ARG A 269 1.77 7.73 -14.03
C ARG A 269 1.87 6.22 -13.74
N GLY A 270 1.91 5.84 -12.45
CA GLY A 270 1.90 4.42 -12.06
C GLY A 270 0.63 3.69 -12.49
N ALA A 271 -0.55 4.30 -12.23
CA ALA A 271 -1.82 3.73 -12.69
C ALA A 271 -1.89 3.65 -14.22
N TRP A 272 -1.24 4.58 -14.91
CA TRP A 272 -1.16 4.58 -16.36
C TRP A 272 -0.32 3.42 -16.94
N GLU A 273 0.69 2.94 -16.20
CA GLU A 273 1.42 1.72 -16.61
C GLU A 273 0.50 0.50 -16.65
N ALA A 274 -0.39 0.35 -15.67
CA ALA A 274 -1.41 -0.69 -15.68
C ALA A 274 -2.42 -0.51 -16.83
N VAL A 275 -2.91 0.70 -17.05
CA VAL A 275 -3.81 1.02 -18.18
C VAL A 275 -3.14 0.69 -19.52
N LYS A 276 -1.89 1.12 -19.73
CA LYS A 276 -1.13 0.78 -20.95
C LYS A 276 -1.01 -0.72 -21.13
N ARG A 277 -0.75 -1.50 -20.06
CA ARG A 277 -0.65 -2.97 -20.14
C ARG A 277 -1.95 -3.58 -20.63
N HIS A 278 -3.09 -3.18 -20.07
CA HIS A 278 -4.39 -3.69 -20.50
C HIS A 278 -4.66 -3.43 -21.99
N PHE A 279 -4.39 -2.21 -22.47
CA PHE A 279 -4.59 -1.86 -23.89
C PHE A 279 -3.58 -2.55 -24.81
N ARG A 280 -2.31 -2.70 -24.40
CA ARG A 280 -1.30 -3.45 -25.13
C ARG A 280 -1.74 -4.89 -25.39
N GLU A 281 -2.29 -5.54 -24.38
CA GLU A 281 -2.80 -6.90 -24.47
C GLU A 281 -4.06 -7.02 -25.33
N MET A 282 -4.73 -5.91 -25.59
CA MET A 282 -5.82 -5.80 -26.59
C MET A 282 -5.31 -5.33 -27.97
N GLY A 283 -3.99 -5.21 -28.15
CA GLY A 283 -3.38 -4.80 -29.41
C GLY A 283 -3.54 -3.32 -29.76
N LYS A 284 -3.72 -2.44 -28.76
CA LYS A 284 -3.95 -1.00 -28.96
C LYS A 284 -2.90 -0.14 -28.26
N ASP A 285 -2.30 0.81 -28.98
CA ASP A 285 -1.41 1.82 -28.41
C ASP A 285 -2.20 3.11 -28.07
N ILE A 286 -2.55 3.26 -26.82
CA ILE A 286 -3.27 4.44 -26.31
C ILE A 286 -2.42 5.72 -26.24
N GLN A 287 -1.15 5.68 -26.59
CA GLN A 287 -0.32 6.88 -26.71
C GLN A 287 -0.46 7.54 -28.09
N SER A 288 -0.83 6.76 -29.10
CA SER A 288 -0.95 7.21 -30.49
C SER A 288 -2.37 7.08 -31.06
N GLU A 289 -3.15 6.09 -30.61
CA GLU A 289 -4.49 5.80 -31.11
C GLU A 289 -5.59 6.41 -30.24
N PRO A 290 -6.56 7.15 -30.81
CA PRO A 290 -7.68 7.72 -30.05
C PRO A 290 -8.50 6.64 -29.36
N PHE A 291 -8.88 6.91 -28.10
CA PHE A 291 -9.74 6.04 -27.31
C PHE A 291 -10.65 6.84 -26.37
N THR A 292 -11.83 6.29 -26.09
CA THR A 292 -12.85 6.95 -25.27
C THR A 292 -12.60 6.71 -23.79
N VAL A 293 -12.73 7.77 -23.01
CA VAL A 293 -12.53 7.76 -21.56
C VAL A 293 -13.74 8.38 -20.87
N VAL A 294 -14.22 7.72 -19.83
CA VAL A 294 -15.09 8.31 -18.81
C VAL A 294 -14.39 8.21 -17.45
N GLY A 295 -14.71 9.09 -16.51
CA GLY A 295 -14.01 9.00 -15.24
C GLY A 295 -14.62 9.75 -14.08
N VAL A 296 -13.99 9.56 -12.92
CA VAL A 296 -14.38 10.20 -11.67
C VAL A 296 -13.23 11.07 -11.18
N GLY A 297 -13.47 12.37 -11.13
CA GLY A 297 -12.49 13.37 -10.70
C GLY A 297 -12.62 14.68 -11.46
N ASP A 298 -11.70 15.61 -11.19
CA ASP A 298 -11.59 16.91 -11.84
C ASP A 298 -10.13 17.23 -12.21
N MET A 299 -9.93 18.20 -13.10
CA MET A 299 -8.61 18.57 -13.58
C MET A 299 -7.73 19.25 -12.52
N SER A 300 -8.29 19.76 -11.42
CA SER A 300 -7.50 20.35 -10.33
C SER A 300 -6.91 19.28 -9.39
N GLY A 301 -7.46 18.07 -9.44
CA GLY A 301 -7.01 16.92 -8.63
C GLY A 301 -5.68 16.36 -9.13
N ASP A 302 -4.85 15.87 -8.21
CA ASP A 302 -3.56 15.25 -8.54
C ASP A 302 -3.73 14.07 -9.51
N VAL A 303 -4.49 13.07 -9.09
CA VAL A 303 -4.54 11.78 -9.79
C VAL A 303 -5.34 11.87 -11.09
N PHE A 304 -6.51 12.51 -11.07
CA PHE A 304 -7.33 12.67 -12.28
C PHE A 304 -6.67 13.64 -13.27
N GLY A 305 -6.26 14.81 -12.79
CA GLY A 305 -5.67 15.84 -13.64
C GLY A 305 -4.41 15.38 -14.35
N ASN A 306 -3.46 14.80 -13.60
CA ASN A 306 -2.27 14.20 -14.21
C ASN A 306 -2.64 13.06 -15.16
N GLY A 307 -3.54 12.14 -14.76
CA GLY A 307 -3.95 10.99 -15.57
C GLY A 307 -4.50 11.39 -16.93
N MET A 308 -5.37 12.40 -16.96
CA MET A 308 -6.02 12.88 -18.21
C MET A 308 -5.06 13.68 -19.11
N LEU A 309 -3.81 13.89 -18.70
CA LEU A 309 -2.76 14.52 -19.52
C LEU A 309 -1.72 13.54 -20.05
N LEU A 310 -1.72 12.26 -19.60
CA LEU A 310 -0.69 11.27 -19.95
C LEU A 310 -0.77 10.76 -21.39
N SER A 311 -1.87 11.01 -22.10
CA SER A 311 -1.98 10.75 -23.53
C SER A 311 -2.73 11.87 -24.25
N LYS A 312 -2.20 12.27 -25.40
CA LYS A 312 -2.88 13.22 -26.30
C LYS A 312 -3.98 12.57 -27.14
N ALA A 313 -4.10 11.25 -27.09
CA ALA A 313 -5.09 10.48 -27.80
C ALA A 313 -6.41 10.30 -27.00
N ILE A 314 -6.46 10.78 -25.75
CA ILE A 314 -7.65 10.70 -24.89
C ILE A 314 -8.81 11.49 -25.47
N LYS A 315 -9.94 10.80 -25.70
CA LYS A 315 -11.27 11.37 -25.93
C LYS A 315 -12.04 11.31 -24.62
N LEU A 316 -11.92 12.34 -23.77
CA LEU A 316 -12.65 12.41 -22.49
C LEU A 316 -14.13 12.72 -22.77
N VAL A 317 -14.94 11.69 -22.79
CA VAL A 317 -16.38 11.80 -23.12
C VAL A 317 -17.19 12.35 -21.95
N ALA A 318 -16.90 11.89 -20.74
CA ALA A 318 -17.58 12.39 -19.55
C ALA A 318 -16.70 12.23 -18.31
N ALA A 319 -16.90 13.13 -17.35
CA ALA A 319 -16.33 13.02 -16.01
C ALA A 319 -17.25 13.69 -14.98
N PHE A 320 -17.14 13.29 -13.72
CA PHE A 320 -17.81 14.00 -12.64
C PHE A 320 -16.95 14.06 -11.38
N ASP A 321 -17.16 15.09 -10.60
CA ASP A 321 -16.56 15.27 -9.27
C ASP A 321 -17.64 15.50 -8.20
N HIS A 322 -17.25 16.07 -7.07
CA HIS A 322 -18.18 16.40 -5.98
C HIS A 322 -19.06 17.64 -6.26
N ARG A 323 -18.82 18.40 -7.33
CA ARG A 323 -19.48 19.65 -7.70
C ARG A 323 -20.26 19.56 -9.01
N ASP A 324 -19.64 18.99 -10.03
CA ASP A 324 -20.07 19.13 -11.42
C ASP A 324 -20.01 17.81 -12.20
N ILE A 325 -20.74 17.78 -13.29
CA ILE A 325 -20.76 16.71 -14.31
C ILE A 325 -20.36 17.33 -15.64
N PHE A 326 -19.26 16.87 -16.22
CA PHE A 326 -18.75 17.27 -17.53
C PHE A 326 -19.11 16.21 -18.57
N ILE A 327 -19.65 16.61 -19.72
CA ILE A 327 -19.94 15.71 -20.86
C ILE A 327 -19.53 16.40 -22.16
N ASP A 328 -18.73 15.72 -22.96
CA ASP A 328 -18.38 16.07 -24.33
C ASP A 328 -18.59 14.83 -25.20
N PRO A 329 -19.72 14.73 -25.93
CA PRO A 329 -20.07 13.51 -26.66
C PRO A 329 -19.07 13.08 -27.74
N ASN A 330 -18.33 14.00 -28.32
CA ASN A 330 -17.35 13.70 -29.36
C ASN A 330 -16.15 14.66 -29.31
N PRO A 331 -15.33 14.57 -28.25
CA PRO A 331 -14.23 15.49 -28.06
C PRO A 331 -13.16 15.31 -29.14
N ASP A 332 -12.63 16.44 -29.64
CA ASP A 332 -11.42 16.42 -30.45
C ASP A 332 -10.21 16.19 -29.52
N PRO A 333 -9.41 15.15 -29.70
CA PRO A 333 -8.35 14.81 -28.77
C PRO A 333 -7.33 15.92 -28.58
N ALA A 334 -6.92 16.60 -29.64
CA ALA A 334 -5.87 17.62 -29.61
C ALA A 334 -6.31 18.89 -28.88
N SER A 335 -7.46 19.47 -29.26
CA SER A 335 -7.98 20.69 -28.65
C SER A 335 -8.44 20.48 -27.20
N SER A 336 -9.06 19.33 -26.92
CA SER A 336 -9.48 18.99 -25.56
C SER A 336 -8.28 18.69 -24.63
N TRP A 337 -7.17 18.16 -25.15
CA TRP A 337 -5.95 18.01 -24.35
C TRP A 337 -5.38 19.37 -23.93
N VAL A 338 -5.31 20.34 -24.85
CA VAL A 338 -4.84 21.70 -24.55
C VAL A 338 -5.71 22.37 -23.48
N GLU A 339 -7.01 22.16 -23.54
CA GLU A 339 -7.93 22.72 -22.55
C GLU A 339 -7.79 22.02 -21.18
N ARG A 340 -7.62 20.71 -21.15
CA ARG A 340 -7.33 19.99 -19.89
C ARG A 340 -6.01 20.44 -19.26
N ASP A 341 -4.96 20.67 -20.08
CA ASP A 341 -3.67 21.20 -19.59
C ASP A 341 -3.82 22.60 -19.00
N ARG A 342 -4.60 23.49 -19.66
CA ARG A 342 -4.93 24.81 -19.12
C ARG A 342 -5.63 24.70 -17.77
N MET A 343 -6.64 23.86 -17.67
CA MET A 343 -7.40 23.67 -16.43
C MET A 343 -6.55 23.07 -15.29
N PHE A 344 -5.68 22.13 -15.61
CA PHE A 344 -4.77 21.54 -14.63
C PHE A 344 -3.82 22.59 -14.01
N LYS A 345 -3.38 23.56 -14.82
CA LYS A 345 -2.52 24.67 -14.38
C LYS A 345 -3.28 25.79 -13.67
N LEU A 346 -4.60 25.87 -13.83
CA LEU A 346 -5.43 26.87 -13.19
C LEU A 346 -5.68 26.48 -11.72
N PRO A 347 -5.25 27.28 -10.75
CA PRO A 347 -5.45 26.96 -9.33
C PRO A 347 -6.93 26.83 -8.97
N ARG A 348 -7.29 25.70 -8.33
CA ARG A 348 -8.65 25.39 -7.87
C ARG A 348 -9.70 25.37 -8.99
N SER A 349 -9.30 24.98 -10.21
CA SER A 349 -10.23 24.87 -11.32
C SER A 349 -11.39 23.89 -11.01
N SER A 350 -12.51 24.10 -11.68
CA SER A 350 -13.66 23.20 -11.69
C SER A 350 -14.09 22.92 -13.12
N TRP A 351 -14.94 21.96 -13.35
CA TRP A 351 -15.50 21.72 -14.70
C TRP A 351 -16.23 22.93 -15.26
N GLN A 352 -16.71 23.86 -14.41
CA GLN A 352 -17.34 25.12 -14.86
C GLN A 352 -16.36 26.06 -15.58
N ASP A 353 -15.06 25.91 -15.34
CA ASP A 353 -13.99 26.71 -15.98
C ASP A 353 -13.58 26.19 -17.35
N TYR A 354 -14.16 25.06 -17.80
CA TYR A 354 -13.90 24.50 -19.13
C TYR A 354 -14.44 25.44 -20.22
N ASP A 355 -13.62 25.72 -21.23
CA ASP A 355 -14.04 26.55 -22.38
C ASP A 355 -15.15 25.86 -23.16
N LYS A 356 -16.38 26.36 -23.00
CA LYS A 356 -17.57 25.78 -23.61
C LYS A 356 -17.52 25.73 -25.13
N SER A 357 -16.74 26.61 -25.77
CA SER A 357 -16.55 26.61 -27.23
C SER A 357 -15.78 25.40 -27.75
N LYS A 358 -15.10 24.67 -26.86
CA LYS A 358 -14.33 23.46 -27.17
C LYS A 358 -15.10 22.18 -26.89
N ILE A 359 -16.26 22.28 -26.27
CA ILE A 359 -17.15 21.14 -26.08
C ILE A 359 -17.89 20.87 -27.40
N SER A 360 -17.94 19.63 -27.83
CA SER A 360 -18.65 19.23 -29.04
C SER A 360 -20.16 19.45 -28.91
N LYS A 361 -20.85 19.46 -30.06
CA LYS A 361 -22.31 19.68 -30.13
C LYS A 361 -23.06 18.78 -29.14
N GLY A 362 -23.98 19.38 -28.40
CA GLY A 362 -24.83 18.71 -27.42
C GLY A 362 -24.20 18.48 -26.04
N GLY A 363 -22.90 18.66 -25.89
CA GLY A 363 -22.22 18.52 -24.61
C GLY A 363 -22.38 19.74 -23.69
N GLY A 364 -21.91 19.63 -22.46
CA GLY A 364 -22.01 20.70 -21.47
C GLY A 364 -21.43 20.34 -20.10
N VAL A 365 -21.54 21.30 -19.17
CA VAL A 365 -21.21 21.13 -17.78
C VAL A 365 -22.42 21.39 -16.92
N PHE A 366 -22.76 20.45 -16.07
CA PHE A 366 -23.99 20.46 -15.27
C PHE A 366 -23.64 20.38 -13.78
N PRO A 367 -24.22 21.27 -12.93
CA PRO A 367 -23.97 21.21 -11.48
C PRO A 367 -24.71 20.01 -10.85
N ARG A 368 -24.07 19.31 -9.92
CA ARG A 368 -24.68 18.22 -9.16
C ARG A 368 -25.86 18.68 -8.27
N SER A 369 -25.99 19.97 -8.04
CA SER A 369 -27.10 20.58 -7.28
C SER A 369 -28.34 20.85 -8.14
N ALA A 370 -28.31 20.59 -9.46
CA ALA A 370 -29.46 20.73 -10.34
C ALA A 370 -30.57 19.76 -9.91
N LYS A 371 -31.85 20.19 -10.08
CA LYS A 371 -32.98 19.30 -9.84
C LYS A 371 -33.19 18.32 -10.98
N SER A 372 -32.93 18.77 -12.20
CA SER A 372 -33.05 17.99 -13.41
C SER A 372 -32.11 18.53 -14.49
N ILE A 373 -31.69 17.66 -15.38
CA ILE A 373 -30.79 17.93 -16.50
C ILE A 373 -31.46 17.44 -17.76
N GLU A 374 -31.67 18.33 -18.73
CA GLU A 374 -32.14 17.97 -20.07
C GLU A 374 -30.97 17.40 -20.87
N LEU A 375 -31.19 16.25 -21.50
CA LEU A 375 -30.16 15.53 -22.24
C LEU A 375 -30.33 15.80 -23.75
N SER A 376 -29.25 16.23 -24.41
CA SER A 376 -29.19 16.31 -25.84
C SER A 376 -29.23 14.92 -26.49
N PRO A 377 -29.66 14.82 -27.77
CA PRO A 377 -29.57 13.55 -28.50
C PRO A 377 -28.14 12.96 -28.53
N GLU A 378 -27.12 13.82 -28.57
CA GLU A 378 -25.72 13.45 -28.60
C GLU A 378 -25.28 12.85 -27.25
N ILE A 379 -25.70 13.43 -26.12
CA ILE A 379 -25.46 12.86 -24.77
C ILE A 379 -26.17 11.51 -24.64
N LYS A 380 -27.44 11.43 -25.06
CA LYS A 380 -28.22 10.18 -25.00
C LYS A 380 -27.54 9.06 -25.79
N ALA A 381 -27.02 9.37 -26.96
CA ALA A 381 -26.35 8.41 -27.82
C ALA A 381 -25.03 7.91 -27.22
N VAL A 382 -24.20 8.80 -26.65
CA VAL A 382 -22.86 8.42 -26.14
C VAL A 382 -22.91 7.70 -24.80
N LEU A 383 -23.88 8.02 -23.94
CA LEU A 383 -24.10 7.34 -22.66
C LEU A 383 -25.05 6.15 -22.76
N ASP A 384 -25.71 5.98 -23.92
CA ASP A 384 -26.73 4.95 -24.17
C ASP A 384 -27.88 5.02 -23.14
N ILE A 385 -28.41 6.22 -22.94
CA ILE A 385 -29.53 6.54 -22.06
C ILE A 385 -30.74 6.97 -22.87
N GLN A 386 -31.94 6.56 -22.47
CA GLN A 386 -33.17 6.80 -23.26
C GLN A 386 -33.96 8.02 -22.77
N GLU A 387 -33.83 8.38 -21.52
CA GLU A 387 -34.54 9.49 -20.89
C GLU A 387 -34.12 10.84 -21.49
N ASP A 388 -35.09 11.75 -21.64
CA ASP A 388 -34.83 13.12 -22.11
C ASP A 388 -34.42 14.06 -20.97
N VAL A 389 -34.86 13.76 -19.77
CA VAL A 389 -34.59 14.55 -18.55
C VAL A 389 -34.29 13.61 -17.41
N VAL A 390 -33.21 13.85 -16.72
CA VAL A 390 -32.76 13.02 -15.57
C VAL A 390 -32.31 13.90 -14.40
N ASP A 391 -32.26 13.32 -13.20
CA ASP A 391 -31.55 13.92 -12.07
C ASP A 391 -30.04 13.68 -12.17
N PRO A 392 -29.21 14.45 -11.44
CA PRO A 392 -27.74 14.30 -11.47
C PRO A 392 -27.24 12.91 -11.04
N ALA A 393 -27.90 12.21 -10.12
CA ALA A 393 -27.48 10.89 -9.67
C ALA A 393 -27.68 9.86 -10.78
N THR A 394 -28.81 9.90 -11.46
CA THR A 394 -29.09 9.06 -12.64
C THR A 394 -28.07 9.32 -13.76
N LEU A 395 -27.72 10.58 -14.03
CA LEU A 395 -26.72 10.91 -15.04
C LEU A 395 -25.32 10.39 -14.68
N MET A 396 -24.91 10.49 -13.41
CA MET A 396 -23.62 9.94 -12.96
C MET A 396 -23.60 8.41 -13.04
N LYS A 397 -24.70 7.72 -12.75
CA LYS A 397 -24.82 6.27 -13.00
C LYS A 397 -24.66 5.94 -14.47
N ALA A 398 -25.30 6.69 -15.35
CA ALA A 398 -25.17 6.49 -16.80
C ALA A 398 -23.71 6.68 -17.27
N ILE A 399 -22.97 7.64 -16.69
CA ILE A 399 -21.54 7.82 -16.98
C ILE A 399 -20.72 6.60 -16.52
N LEU A 400 -20.96 6.07 -15.32
CA LEU A 400 -20.27 4.87 -14.85
C LEU A 400 -20.58 3.65 -15.73
N LEU A 401 -21.80 3.54 -16.24
CA LEU A 401 -22.26 2.46 -17.10
C LEU A 401 -22.03 2.70 -18.61
N ALA A 402 -21.40 3.82 -18.97
CA ALA A 402 -21.17 4.16 -20.37
C ALA A 402 -20.26 3.13 -21.09
N PRO A 403 -20.52 2.84 -22.38
CA PRO A 403 -19.71 1.90 -23.16
C PRO A 403 -18.40 2.53 -23.63
N ALA A 404 -17.58 3.02 -22.69
CA ALA A 404 -16.27 3.61 -22.94
C ALA A 404 -15.16 2.55 -23.02
N GLU A 405 -14.03 2.91 -23.62
CA GLU A 405 -12.88 2.00 -23.61
C GLU A 405 -12.16 2.00 -22.25
N LEU A 406 -12.13 3.16 -21.57
CA LEU A 406 -11.53 3.30 -20.22
C LEU A 406 -12.50 3.99 -19.27
N LEU A 407 -12.70 3.41 -18.09
CA LEU A 407 -13.26 4.07 -16.92
C LEU A 407 -12.11 4.35 -15.94
N TYR A 408 -11.81 5.63 -15.70
CA TYR A 408 -10.66 6.03 -14.86
C TYR A 408 -11.11 6.64 -13.53
N PHE A 409 -10.73 6.00 -12.43
CA PHE A 409 -10.99 6.51 -11.08
C PHE A 409 -9.82 7.36 -10.60
N GLY A 410 -9.98 8.68 -10.64
CA GLY A 410 -9.00 9.64 -10.14
C GLY A 410 -9.47 10.44 -8.92
N GLY A 411 -10.71 10.20 -8.46
CA GLY A 411 -11.34 10.84 -7.31
C GLY A 411 -11.75 9.84 -6.23
N ILE A 412 -11.81 10.31 -4.97
CA ILE A 412 -12.15 9.50 -3.79
C ILE A 412 -13.63 9.12 -3.80
N GLY A 413 -13.94 7.89 -3.46
CA GLY A 413 -15.29 7.34 -3.29
C GLY A 413 -15.37 5.91 -3.78
N THR A 414 -16.34 5.13 -3.27
CA THR A 414 -16.61 3.75 -3.71
C THR A 414 -17.89 3.73 -4.55
N TYR A 415 -17.71 3.69 -5.84
CA TYR A 415 -18.76 3.84 -6.84
C TYR A 415 -19.28 2.52 -7.41
N VAL A 416 -18.55 1.43 -7.18
CA VAL A 416 -18.88 0.11 -7.73
C VAL A 416 -18.79 -0.96 -6.65
N LYS A 417 -19.83 -1.80 -6.59
CA LYS A 417 -19.92 -2.96 -5.70
C LYS A 417 -20.27 -4.23 -6.47
N ALA A 418 -20.25 -5.38 -5.80
CA ALA A 418 -20.83 -6.59 -6.37
C ALA A 418 -22.37 -6.63 -6.15
N PRO A 419 -23.14 -7.34 -7.01
CA PRO A 419 -24.60 -7.44 -6.86
C PRO A 419 -25.07 -7.97 -5.51
N HIS A 420 -24.28 -8.82 -4.84
CA HIS A 420 -24.62 -9.40 -3.56
C HIS A 420 -24.22 -8.54 -2.34
N GLU A 421 -23.50 -7.43 -2.56
CA GLU A 421 -23.13 -6.48 -1.50
C GLU A 421 -24.23 -5.43 -1.33
N THR A 422 -24.53 -5.08 -0.07
CA THR A 422 -25.40 -3.95 0.27
C THR A 422 -24.60 -2.67 0.42
N ASP A 423 -25.23 -1.50 0.20
CA ASP A 423 -24.58 -0.20 0.40
C ASP A 423 -24.07 -0.01 1.83
N ALA A 424 -24.77 -0.57 2.82
CA ALA A 424 -24.32 -0.57 4.21
C ALA A 424 -23.01 -1.34 4.42
N GLN A 425 -22.80 -2.44 3.69
CA GLN A 425 -21.53 -3.20 3.74
C GLN A 425 -20.39 -2.45 3.06
N VAL A 426 -20.66 -1.69 2.01
CA VAL A 426 -19.67 -0.81 1.35
C VAL A 426 -19.21 0.31 2.28
N GLY A 427 -20.14 0.89 3.06
CA GLY A 427 -19.83 1.87 4.11
C GLY A 427 -19.49 3.29 3.62
N ASP A 428 -19.77 3.61 2.36
CA ASP A 428 -19.59 4.94 1.76
C ASP A 428 -20.95 5.57 1.41
N LYS A 429 -21.63 6.08 2.42
CA LYS A 429 -22.99 6.65 2.29
C LYS A 429 -23.10 7.81 1.31
N ALA A 430 -22.02 8.57 1.13
CA ALA A 430 -22.03 9.73 0.26
C ALA A 430 -22.29 9.37 -1.20
N ASN A 431 -21.98 8.14 -1.59
CA ASN A 431 -22.09 7.65 -2.96
C ASN A 431 -23.15 6.55 -3.17
N ASP A 432 -23.96 6.23 -2.14
CA ASP A 432 -25.01 5.19 -2.25
C ASP A 432 -25.96 5.46 -3.43
N ALA A 433 -26.37 6.72 -3.64
CA ALA A 433 -27.30 7.10 -4.70
C ALA A 433 -26.76 6.91 -6.13
N ILE A 434 -25.43 6.86 -6.30
CA ILE A 434 -24.78 6.78 -7.61
C ILE A 434 -24.03 5.47 -7.84
N ARG A 435 -23.99 4.59 -6.82
CA ARG A 435 -23.27 3.32 -6.90
C ARG A 435 -23.94 2.36 -7.86
N VAL A 436 -23.12 1.63 -8.62
CA VAL A 436 -23.55 0.64 -9.62
C VAL A 436 -22.94 -0.73 -9.31
N ASP A 437 -23.46 -1.79 -9.95
CA ASP A 437 -22.93 -3.13 -9.82
C ASP A 437 -21.81 -3.40 -10.83
N GLY A 438 -20.74 -4.07 -10.40
CA GLY A 438 -19.56 -4.34 -11.24
C GLY A 438 -19.87 -5.18 -12.49
N GLY A 439 -20.83 -6.09 -12.39
CA GLY A 439 -21.27 -6.90 -13.53
C GLY A 439 -22.06 -6.12 -14.60
N GLU A 440 -22.52 -4.91 -14.30
CA GLU A 440 -23.27 -4.04 -15.25
C GLU A 440 -22.37 -3.07 -15.99
N LEU A 441 -21.10 -2.95 -15.60
CA LEU A 441 -20.14 -2.03 -16.23
C LEU A 441 -19.84 -2.47 -17.67
N ARG A 442 -19.85 -1.50 -18.59
CA ARG A 442 -19.63 -1.73 -20.02
C ARG A 442 -18.28 -1.17 -20.51
N ALA A 443 -17.50 -0.57 -19.65
CA ALA A 443 -16.14 -0.18 -19.98
C ALA A 443 -15.29 -1.41 -20.29
N LYS A 444 -14.31 -1.30 -21.20
CA LYS A 444 -13.39 -2.41 -21.51
C LYS A 444 -12.31 -2.56 -20.44
N VAL A 445 -11.79 -1.41 -19.96
CA VAL A 445 -10.70 -1.32 -18.99
C VAL A 445 -11.12 -0.41 -17.86
N ILE A 446 -10.74 -0.75 -16.64
CA ILE A 446 -10.79 0.14 -15.49
C ILE A 446 -9.38 0.40 -15.01
N GLY A 447 -9.04 1.70 -14.79
CA GLY A 447 -7.82 2.16 -14.15
C GLY A 447 -8.12 2.82 -12.81
N GLU A 448 -7.50 2.33 -11.74
CA GLU A 448 -7.72 2.82 -10.38
C GLU A 448 -6.57 3.70 -9.88
N GLY A 449 -6.52 4.94 -10.34
CA GLY A 449 -5.57 5.91 -9.82
C GLY A 449 -5.87 6.33 -8.37
N ALA A 450 -7.14 6.40 -7.98
CA ALA A 450 -7.57 6.63 -6.60
C ALA A 450 -7.86 5.31 -5.88
N ASN A 451 -7.73 5.33 -4.54
CA ASN A 451 -8.03 4.16 -3.72
C ASN A 451 -9.54 3.92 -3.62
N LEU A 452 -9.91 2.64 -3.57
CA LEU A 452 -11.25 2.17 -3.22
C LEU A 452 -12.37 2.68 -4.17
N GLY A 453 -12.07 2.87 -5.47
CA GLY A 453 -13.09 3.16 -6.48
C GLY A 453 -14.14 2.06 -6.58
N LEU A 454 -13.70 0.81 -6.37
CA LEU A 454 -14.53 -0.38 -6.33
C LEU A 454 -14.30 -1.16 -5.03
N THR A 455 -15.30 -1.94 -4.63
CA THR A 455 -15.07 -3.03 -3.65
C THR A 455 -14.29 -4.17 -4.32
N GLN A 456 -13.61 -5.00 -3.54
CA GLN A 456 -12.90 -6.17 -4.09
C GLN A 456 -13.87 -7.12 -4.82
N ALA A 457 -15.05 -7.32 -4.26
CA ALA A 457 -16.09 -8.14 -4.91
C ALA A 457 -16.63 -7.47 -6.19
N GLY A 458 -16.73 -6.14 -6.23
CA GLY A 458 -17.08 -5.37 -7.43
C GLY A 458 -16.06 -5.52 -8.55
N ARG A 459 -14.74 -5.49 -8.22
CA ARG A 459 -13.65 -5.77 -9.18
C ARG A 459 -13.77 -7.17 -9.78
N ILE A 460 -14.01 -8.17 -8.91
CA ILE A 460 -14.17 -9.56 -9.34
C ILE A 460 -15.41 -9.70 -10.23
N ALA A 461 -16.53 -9.07 -9.88
CA ALA A 461 -17.76 -9.11 -10.69
C ALA A 461 -17.50 -8.52 -12.09
N PHE A 462 -16.81 -7.38 -12.18
CA PHE A 462 -16.45 -6.78 -13.47
C PHE A 462 -15.50 -7.67 -14.28
N ALA A 463 -14.46 -8.25 -13.65
CA ALA A 463 -13.54 -9.15 -14.31
C ALA A 463 -14.22 -10.45 -14.81
N MET A 464 -15.14 -11.00 -14.02
CA MET A 464 -15.94 -12.18 -14.42
C MET A 464 -16.87 -11.90 -15.61
N SER A 465 -17.26 -10.63 -15.82
CA SER A 465 -18.02 -10.19 -17.01
C SER A 465 -17.14 -9.92 -18.23
N GLY A 466 -15.82 -10.19 -18.16
CA GLY A 466 -14.87 -10.00 -19.25
C GLY A 466 -14.18 -8.64 -19.28
N GLY A 467 -14.39 -7.79 -18.29
CA GLY A 467 -13.70 -6.51 -18.16
C GLY A 467 -12.26 -6.67 -17.65
N ARG A 468 -11.38 -5.75 -18.00
CA ARG A 468 -9.96 -5.78 -17.60
C ARG A 468 -9.71 -4.79 -16.45
N ILE A 469 -9.27 -5.31 -15.32
CA ILE A 469 -8.99 -4.55 -14.10
C ILE A 469 -7.97 -5.30 -13.24
N ASN A 470 -7.13 -4.57 -12.51
CA ASN A 470 -6.30 -5.12 -11.43
C ASN A 470 -6.99 -4.86 -10.06
N THR A 471 -6.21 -4.40 -9.08
CA THR A 471 -6.68 -3.75 -7.85
C THR A 471 -6.07 -2.36 -7.78
N ASP A 472 -6.66 -1.48 -6.97
CA ASP A 472 -6.07 -0.17 -6.67
C ASP A 472 -4.66 -0.30 -6.07
N ALA A 473 -4.39 -1.37 -5.33
CA ALA A 473 -3.07 -1.65 -4.76
C ALA A 473 -1.98 -1.88 -5.83
N ILE A 474 -2.34 -2.47 -6.97
CA ILE A 474 -1.43 -2.61 -8.13
C ILE A 474 -1.32 -1.29 -8.87
N ASP A 475 -2.45 -0.68 -9.23
CA ASP A 475 -2.47 0.46 -10.14
C ASP A 475 -1.83 1.70 -9.51
N ASN A 476 -2.21 2.06 -8.29
CA ASN A 476 -1.77 3.31 -7.67
C ASN A 476 -0.63 3.15 -6.63
N SER A 477 0.13 2.06 -6.68
CA SER A 477 1.26 1.81 -5.76
C SER A 477 2.38 2.86 -5.86
N ALA A 478 2.53 3.54 -7.00
CA ALA A 478 3.59 4.50 -7.24
C ALA A 478 3.65 5.65 -6.20
N GLY A 479 2.49 6.10 -5.71
CA GLY A 479 2.43 7.13 -4.68
C GLY A 479 3.09 6.69 -3.37
N VAL A 480 2.79 5.49 -2.90
CA VAL A 480 3.41 4.97 -1.67
C VAL A 480 4.87 4.57 -1.90
N ASP A 481 5.21 4.06 -3.08
CA ASP A 481 6.55 3.62 -3.44
C ASP A 481 7.54 4.81 -3.55
N SER A 482 7.16 5.90 -4.20
CA SER A 482 7.97 7.12 -4.24
C SER A 482 8.23 7.69 -2.84
N SER A 483 7.23 7.63 -1.97
CA SER A 483 7.39 8.03 -0.58
C SER A 483 8.31 7.10 0.22
N ASP A 484 8.31 5.79 -0.08
CA ASP A 484 9.23 4.84 0.55
C ASP A 484 10.68 5.11 0.13
N HIS A 485 10.92 5.31 -1.16
CA HIS A 485 12.23 5.75 -1.67
C HIS A 485 12.68 7.04 -0.99
N GLU A 486 11.79 8.04 -0.83
CA GLU A 486 12.11 9.30 -0.13
C GLU A 486 12.62 9.04 1.28
N VAL A 487 11.91 8.22 2.07
CA VAL A 487 12.29 7.90 3.45
C VAL A 487 13.66 7.21 3.49
N ASN A 488 13.86 6.17 2.68
CA ASN A 488 15.11 5.42 2.66
C ASN A 488 16.31 6.27 2.16
N ILE A 489 16.09 7.13 1.18
CA ILE A 489 17.08 8.10 0.71
C ILE A 489 17.43 9.10 1.83
N LYS A 490 16.44 9.63 2.54
CA LYS A 490 16.68 10.57 3.65
C LYS A 490 17.46 9.92 4.81
N ILE A 491 17.17 8.66 5.14
CA ILE A 491 17.95 7.88 6.12
C ILE A 491 19.41 7.76 5.66
N LEU A 492 19.65 7.41 4.39
CA LEU A 492 21.01 7.31 3.85
C LEU A 492 21.73 8.66 3.87
N ILE A 493 21.07 9.73 3.44
CA ILE A 493 21.63 11.09 3.42
C ILE A 493 21.94 11.55 4.85
N GLY A 494 21.08 11.26 5.82
CA GLY A 494 21.34 11.54 7.23
C GLY A 494 22.60 10.83 7.75
N ALA A 495 22.80 9.57 7.37
CA ALA A 495 24.02 8.82 7.69
C ALA A 495 25.26 9.43 7.00
N ALA A 496 25.16 9.84 5.73
CA ALA A 496 26.25 10.49 5.00
C ALA A 496 26.63 11.87 5.57
N ILE A 497 25.68 12.62 6.11
CA ILE A 497 25.94 13.87 6.84
C ILE A 497 26.64 13.58 8.18
N ALA A 498 26.14 12.59 8.92
CA ALA A 498 26.73 12.21 10.20
C ALA A 498 28.17 11.67 10.07
N SER A 499 28.47 10.97 8.97
CA SER A 499 29.84 10.50 8.65
C SER A 499 30.74 11.61 8.07
N GLY A 500 30.19 12.79 7.74
CA GLY A 500 30.93 13.88 7.11
C GLY A 500 31.14 13.71 5.59
N ALA A 501 30.54 12.68 4.98
CA ALA A 501 30.63 12.43 3.54
C ALA A 501 29.80 13.43 2.71
N LEU A 502 28.77 14.04 3.32
CA LEU A 502 27.92 15.06 2.70
C LEU A 502 27.81 16.28 3.63
N LYS A 503 27.90 17.47 3.06
CA LYS A 503 27.63 18.73 3.78
C LYS A 503 26.12 18.95 3.89
N THR A 504 25.65 19.43 5.02
CA THR A 504 24.22 19.73 5.26
C THR A 504 23.64 20.70 4.21
N GLY A 505 24.43 21.71 3.79
CA GLY A 505 23.99 22.69 2.79
C GLY A 505 23.71 22.11 1.38
N ASP A 506 24.33 20.98 1.03
CA ASP A 506 24.18 20.34 -0.29
C ASP A 506 23.00 19.36 -0.35
N ARG A 507 22.41 19.06 0.79
CA ARG A 507 21.40 18.02 0.98
C ARG A 507 20.17 18.18 0.09
N ASN A 508 19.53 19.35 0.16
CA ASN A 508 18.26 19.58 -0.53
C ASN A 508 18.44 19.62 -2.05
N ALA A 509 19.55 20.17 -2.53
CA ALA A 509 19.89 20.16 -3.96
C ALA A 509 20.11 18.73 -4.46
N LEU A 510 20.78 17.88 -3.67
CA LEU A 510 20.98 16.47 -3.99
C LEU A 510 19.64 15.71 -4.05
N LEU A 511 18.75 15.91 -3.07
CA LEU A 511 17.40 15.31 -3.08
C LEU A 511 16.63 15.69 -4.34
N ALA A 512 16.56 16.98 -4.66
CA ALA A 512 15.85 17.48 -5.84
C ALA A 512 16.40 16.91 -7.15
N SER A 513 17.72 16.72 -7.26
CA SER A 513 18.36 16.20 -8.47
C SER A 513 18.01 14.75 -8.80
N MET A 514 17.43 14.00 -7.85
CA MET A 514 17.11 12.57 -8.01
C MET A 514 15.63 12.30 -8.33
N THR A 515 14.80 13.35 -8.39
CA THR A 515 13.33 13.21 -8.56
C THR A 515 12.95 12.36 -9.76
N ASP A 516 13.55 12.62 -10.92
CA ASP A 516 13.22 11.89 -12.16
C ASP A 516 13.66 10.42 -12.09
N GLU A 517 14.84 10.15 -11.55
CA GLU A 517 15.35 8.77 -11.43
C GLU A 517 14.51 7.95 -10.45
N VAL A 518 14.12 8.54 -9.31
CA VAL A 518 13.17 7.91 -8.38
C VAL A 518 11.85 7.61 -9.10
N GLY A 519 11.33 8.56 -9.87
CA GLY A 519 10.13 8.35 -10.68
C GLY A 519 10.25 7.16 -11.63
N LEU A 520 11.37 7.02 -12.34
CA LEU A 520 11.62 5.89 -13.26
C LEU A 520 11.68 4.55 -12.53
N LYS A 521 12.37 4.47 -11.38
CA LYS A 521 12.45 3.24 -10.58
C LYS A 521 11.06 2.79 -10.09
N VAL A 522 10.29 3.73 -9.60
CA VAL A 522 8.91 3.47 -9.11
C VAL A 522 8.01 2.99 -10.25
N LEU A 523 8.09 3.61 -11.43
CA LEU A 523 7.28 3.20 -12.59
C LEU A 523 7.68 1.81 -13.11
N ALA A 524 8.95 1.42 -12.98
CA ALA A 524 9.38 0.06 -13.30
C ALA A 524 8.67 -0.97 -12.40
N HIS A 525 8.51 -0.68 -11.10
CA HIS A 525 7.75 -1.55 -10.20
C HIS A 525 6.27 -1.68 -10.60
N ASN A 526 5.62 -0.60 -11.05
CA ASN A 526 4.25 -0.68 -11.57
C ASN A 526 4.17 -1.53 -12.84
N TYR A 527 5.13 -1.36 -13.77
CA TYR A 527 5.23 -2.17 -14.96
C TYR A 527 5.36 -3.66 -14.62
N ASP A 528 6.30 -4.01 -13.74
CA ASP A 528 6.59 -5.39 -13.36
C ASP A 528 5.43 -6.06 -12.63
N GLN A 529 4.74 -5.33 -11.75
CA GLN A 529 3.60 -5.88 -11.02
C GLN A 529 2.42 -6.20 -11.95
N THR A 530 2.05 -5.27 -12.84
CA THR A 530 0.95 -5.53 -13.76
C THR A 530 1.29 -6.61 -14.78
N LEU A 531 2.57 -6.72 -15.21
CA LEU A 531 3.08 -7.83 -16.03
C LEU A 531 2.97 -9.15 -15.27
N ALA A 532 3.41 -9.21 -14.01
CA ALA A 532 3.32 -10.43 -13.20
C ALA A 532 1.88 -10.94 -13.06
N VAL A 533 0.90 -10.06 -12.93
CA VAL A 533 -0.52 -10.43 -12.93
C VAL A 533 -0.96 -10.98 -14.28
N SER A 534 -0.48 -10.38 -15.39
CA SER A 534 -0.78 -10.87 -16.75
C SER A 534 -0.21 -12.26 -17.02
N LEU A 535 1.03 -12.53 -16.57
CA LEU A 535 1.65 -13.86 -16.71
C LEU A 535 0.89 -14.93 -15.92
N GLN A 536 0.36 -14.58 -14.74
CA GLN A 536 -0.46 -15.49 -13.94
C GLN A 536 -1.85 -15.71 -14.56
N GLU A 537 -2.44 -14.69 -15.18
CA GLU A 537 -3.69 -14.81 -15.93
C GLU A 537 -3.54 -15.79 -17.09
N ASP A 538 -2.40 -15.75 -17.80
CA ASP A 538 -2.05 -16.65 -18.90
C ASP A 538 -1.90 -18.13 -18.44
N ASP A 539 -1.45 -18.39 -17.22
CA ASP A 539 -1.42 -19.74 -16.62
C ASP A 539 -2.83 -20.39 -16.55
N GLY A 540 -3.89 -19.62 -16.57
CA GLY A 540 -5.27 -20.02 -16.69
C GLY A 540 -5.78 -20.97 -15.60
N ALA A 541 -6.80 -21.77 -15.94
CA ALA A 541 -7.42 -22.73 -15.00
C ALA A 541 -6.47 -23.86 -14.57
N GLY A 542 -5.39 -24.10 -15.33
CA GLY A 542 -4.35 -25.08 -14.98
C GLY A 542 -3.59 -24.76 -13.70
N ALA A 543 -3.56 -23.48 -13.28
CA ALA A 543 -2.90 -23.04 -12.07
C ALA A 543 -3.76 -23.21 -10.78
N LEU A 544 -5.07 -23.44 -10.90
CA LEU A 544 -6.01 -23.43 -9.76
C LEU A 544 -5.61 -24.35 -8.61
N ASP A 545 -5.15 -25.57 -8.90
CA ASP A 545 -4.77 -26.53 -7.86
C ASP A 545 -3.57 -26.00 -7.03
N SER A 546 -2.58 -25.42 -7.69
CA SER A 546 -1.42 -24.86 -7.00
C SER A 546 -1.77 -23.58 -6.23
N GLN A 547 -2.67 -22.76 -6.75
CA GLN A 547 -3.17 -21.57 -6.09
C GLN A 547 -4.02 -21.93 -4.86
N GLN A 548 -4.89 -22.96 -4.96
CA GLN A 548 -5.66 -23.48 -3.82
C GLN A 548 -4.74 -23.98 -2.70
N GLN A 549 -3.75 -24.81 -3.03
CA GLN A 549 -2.79 -25.32 -2.05
C GLN A 549 -2.03 -24.17 -1.35
N PHE A 550 -1.64 -23.16 -2.10
CA PHE A 550 -0.97 -21.98 -1.56
C PHE A 550 -1.88 -21.19 -0.61
N MET A 551 -3.14 -20.97 -0.97
CA MET A 551 -4.14 -20.33 -0.09
C MET A 551 -4.37 -21.13 1.20
N LEU A 552 -4.47 -22.46 1.11
CA LEU A 552 -4.63 -23.34 2.28
C LEU A 552 -3.41 -23.27 3.19
N TRP A 553 -2.20 -23.27 2.60
CA TRP A 553 -0.95 -23.15 3.34
C TRP A 553 -0.84 -21.82 4.09
N LEU A 554 -1.14 -20.69 3.43
CA LEU A 554 -1.18 -19.37 4.07
C LEU A 554 -2.24 -19.29 5.18
N GLY A 555 -3.41 -19.90 4.96
CA GLY A 555 -4.49 -19.98 5.95
C GLY A 555 -4.07 -20.78 7.18
N ALA A 556 -3.40 -21.92 7.00
CA ALA A 556 -2.88 -22.74 8.10
C ALA A 556 -1.83 -22.01 8.94
N LYS A 557 -1.06 -21.11 8.34
CA LYS A 557 -0.12 -20.20 9.04
C LYS A 557 -0.81 -19.00 9.71
N GLY A 558 -2.13 -18.84 9.55
CA GLY A 558 -2.87 -17.68 10.04
C GLY A 558 -2.50 -16.35 9.34
N LYS A 559 -1.89 -16.42 8.16
CA LYS A 559 -1.47 -15.25 7.38
C LYS A 559 -2.57 -14.75 6.45
N LEU A 560 -3.40 -15.63 5.89
CA LEU A 560 -4.47 -15.30 4.94
C LEU A 560 -5.83 -15.73 5.50
N ASP A 561 -6.78 -14.82 5.47
CA ASP A 561 -8.22 -15.10 5.58
C ASP A 561 -8.87 -14.86 4.21
N ARG A 562 -9.24 -15.95 3.52
CA ARG A 562 -9.81 -15.89 2.15
C ARG A 562 -11.09 -15.07 2.09
N LYS A 563 -11.94 -15.15 3.13
CA LYS A 563 -13.19 -14.40 3.19
C LYS A 563 -12.94 -12.89 3.33
N VAL A 564 -11.99 -12.53 4.19
CA VAL A 564 -11.58 -11.13 4.39
C VAL A 564 -11.03 -10.51 3.10
N GLU A 565 -10.27 -11.30 2.32
CA GLU A 565 -9.63 -10.84 1.07
C GLU A 565 -10.50 -11.03 -0.18
N GLY A 566 -11.72 -11.54 -0.06
CA GLY A 566 -12.61 -11.77 -1.20
C GLY A 566 -12.16 -12.91 -2.12
N LEU A 567 -11.29 -13.81 -1.64
CA LEU A 567 -10.83 -14.97 -2.41
C LEU A 567 -11.85 -16.11 -2.36
N PRO A 568 -11.98 -16.91 -3.42
CA PRO A 568 -12.95 -17.99 -3.50
C PRO A 568 -12.64 -19.09 -2.47
N ASP A 569 -13.68 -19.66 -1.88
CA ASP A 569 -13.59 -20.88 -1.07
C ASP A 569 -13.38 -22.12 -1.95
N ASP A 570 -13.24 -23.30 -1.31
CA ASP A 570 -12.95 -24.54 -2.04
C ASP A 570 -14.11 -25.00 -2.93
N VAL A 571 -15.36 -24.65 -2.56
CA VAL A 571 -16.54 -24.98 -3.37
C VAL A 571 -16.54 -24.16 -4.66
N LYS A 572 -16.34 -22.85 -4.54
CA LYS A 572 -16.24 -21.94 -5.69
C LYS A 572 -15.06 -22.28 -6.59
N LEU A 573 -13.92 -22.70 -6.03
CA LEU A 573 -12.78 -23.14 -6.83
C LEU A 573 -13.08 -24.41 -7.62
N ALA A 574 -13.78 -25.36 -7.00
CA ALA A 574 -14.20 -26.58 -7.69
C ALA A 574 -15.19 -26.26 -8.83
N GLU A 575 -16.16 -25.37 -8.61
CA GLU A 575 -17.08 -24.88 -9.63
C GLU A 575 -16.34 -24.24 -10.80
N ARG A 576 -15.39 -23.31 -10.52
CA ARG A 576 -14.56 -22.68 -11.56
C ARG A 576 -13.73 -23.67 -12.34
N LYS A 577 -13.14 -24.64 -11.66
CA LYS A 577 -12.37 -25.72 -12.31
C LYS A 577 -13.22 -26.51 -13.29
N LEU A 578 -14.45 -26.89 -12.89
CA LEU A 578 -15.42 -27.58 -13.76
C LEU A 578 -15.84 -26.73 -14.96
N ALA A 579 -15.95 -25.39 -14.77
CA ALA A 579 -16.28 -24.45 -15.81
C ALA A 579 -15.07 -24.03 -16.70
N GLY A 580 -13.87 -24.52 -16.41
CA GLY A 580 -12.63 -24.10 -17.11
C GLY A 580 -12.24 -22.63 -16.83
N GLN A 581 -12.72 -22.05 -15.74
CA GLN A 581 -12.46 -20.67 -15.33
C GLN A 581 -11.27 -20.59 -14.37
N ALA A 582 -10.42 -19.57 -14.54
CA ALA A 582 -9.29 -19.26 -13.67
C ALA A 582 -9.66 -18.30 -12.51
N LEU A 583 -8.68 -17.96 -11.69
CA LEU A 583 -8.78 -16.77 -10.83
C LEU A 583 -8.76 -15.51 -11.70
N THR A 584 -9.51 -14.51 -11.29
CA THR A 584 -9.51 -13.19 -11.94
C THR A 584 -8.27 -12.38 -11.56
N ARG A 585 -7.91 -11.38 -12.37
CA ARG A 585 -6.75 -10.49 -12.10
C ARG A 585 -6.81 -9.86 -10.69
N PRO A 586 -7.94 -9.36 -10.18
CA PRO A 586 -8.03 -8.87 -8.80
C PRO A 586 -7.70 -9.93 -7.72
N GLU A 587 -8.07 -11.19 -7.96
CA GLU A 587 -7.74 -12.30 -7.05
C GLU A 587 -6.26 -12.69 -7.15
N LEU A 588 -5.70 -12.72 -8.35
CA LEU A 588 -4.27 -12.95 -8.61
C LEU A 588 -3.40 -11.86 -7.98
N ALA A 589 -3.82 -10.59 -8.06
CA ALA A 589 -3.14 -9.47 -7.43
C ALA A 589 -3.04 -9.64 -5.90
N VAL A 590 -4.11 -10.10 -5.25
CA VAL A 590 -4.09 -10.41 -3.81
C VAL A 590 -3.11 -11.54 -3.51
N LEU A 591 -3.15 -12.65 -4.25
CA LEU A 591 -2.21 -13.76 -4.04
C LEU A 591 -0.75 -13.35 -4.24
N THR A 592 -0.48 -12.51 -5.24
CA THR A 592 0.84 -11.93 -5.50
C THR A 592 1.33 -11.13 -4.30
N ALA A 593 0.49 -10.27 -3.74
CA ALA A 593 0.82 -9.48 -2.56
C ALA A 593 1.12 -10.36 -1.34
N TYR A 594 0.28 -11.35 -1.06
CA TYR A 594 0.50 -12.27 0.07
C TYR A 594 1.74 -13.13 -0.09
N SER A 595 2.07 -13.54 -1.32
CA SER A 595 3.31 -14.25 -1.60
C SER A 595 4.55 -13.40 -1.32
N LYS A 596 4.54 -12.12 -1.74
CA LYS A 596 5.61 -11.18 -1.48
C LYS A 596 5.80 -10.92 0.01
N LEU A 597 4.72 -10.69 0.74
CA LEU A 597 4.74 -10.44 2.18
C LEU A 597 5.32 -11.63 2.96
N GLU A 598 4.86 -12.85 2.64
CA GLU A 598 5.34 -14.05 3.31
C GLU A 598 6.80 -14.34 2.96
N LEU A 599 7.17 -14.20 1.68
CA LEU A 599 8.52 -14.40 1.23
C LEU A 599 9.50 -13.37 1.80
N PHE A 600 9.06 -12.11 1.93
CA PHE A 600 9.83 -11.07 2.60
C PHE A 600 10.15 -11.45 4.05
N ASP A 601 9.13 -11.87 4.83
CA ASP A 601 9.32 -12.31 6.23
C ASP A 601 10.35 -13.47 6.33
N ASP A 602 10.26 -14.41 5.41
CA ASP A 602 11.17 -15.55 5.34
C ASP A 602 12.60 -15.13 4.94
N ILE A 603 12.75 -14.25 3.93
CA ILE A 603 14.09 -13.79 3.46
C ILE A 603 14.75 -12.93 4.52
N VAL A 604 14.07 -11.93 5.09
CA VAL A 604 14.67 -11.04 6.10
C VAL A 604 15.09 -11.78 7.35
N SER A 605 14.44 -12.89 7.66
CA SER A 605 14.80 -13.77 8.81
C SER A 605 15.92 -14.76 8.49
N SER A 606 16.27 -14.95 7.22
CA SER A 606 17.30 -15.87 6.74
C SER A 606 18.69 -15.22 6.67
N THR A 607 19.69 -15.98 6.28
CA THR A 607 21.06 -15.47 6.01
C THR A 607 21.22 -14.90 4.60
N ALA A 608 20.23 -15.05 3.73
CA ALA A 608 20.35 -14.64 2.32
C ALA A 608 20.68 -13.15 2.13
N PRO A 609 20.06 -12.17 2.83
CA PRO A 609 20.37 -10.76 2.63
C PRO A 609 21.80 -10.36 3.00
N ASP A 610 22.53 -11.24 3.68
CA ASP A 610 23.92 -10.98 4.09
C ASP A 610 24.95 -11.54 3.10
N ASP A 611 24.52 -12.24 2.03
CA ASP A 611 25.43 -12.69 0.98
C ASP A 611 26.10 -11.47 0.34
N PRO A 612 27.44 -11.47 0.18
CA PRO A 612 28.19 -10.35 -0.38
C PRO A 612 27.72 -9.88 -1.75
N PHE A 613 27.14 -10.77 -2.56
CA PHE A 613 26.61 -10.46 -3.87
C PHE A 613 25.52 -9.38 -3.83
N PHE A 614 24.67 -9.38 -2.80
CA PHE A 614 23.55 -8.43 -2.71
C PHE A 614 23.97 -7.01 -2.29
N LYS A 615 25.26 -6.73 -2.10
CA LYS A 615 25.76 -5.34 -2.00
C LYS A 615 25.39 -4.53 -3.26
N GLN A 616 25.53 -5.15 -4.42
CA GLN A 616 25.16 -4.50 -5.69
C GLN A 616 23.66 -4.28 -5.82
N THR A 617 22.85 -5.21 -5.34
CA THR A 617 21.38 -5.06 -5.28
C THR A 617 20.99 -3.85 -4.44
N LEU A 618 21.64 -3.68 -3.28
CA LEU A 618 21.41 -2.50 -2.44
C LEU A 618 21.83 -1.19 -3.13
N VAL A 619 22.98 -1.16 -3.80
CA VAL A 619 23.45 0.03 -4.53
C VAL A 619 22.48 0.39 -5.66
N ARG A 620 21.97 -0.59 -6.39
CA ARG A 620 20.99 -0.38 -7.48
C ARG A 620 19.63 0.12 -6.99
N TYR A 621 19.25 -0.12 -5.75
CA TYR A 621 18.03 0.43 -5.15
C TYR A 621 18.06 1.95 -5.11
N PHE A 622 19.19 2.54 -4.71
CA PHE A 622 19.35 3.98 -4.61
C PHE A 622 19.61 4.64 -5.98
N PRO A 623 19.20 5.91 -6.18
CA PRO A 623 19.56 6.68 -7.35
C PRO A 623 21.08 6.84 -7.54
N ALA A 624 21.52 6.92 -8.79
CA ALA A 624 22.94 6.97 -9.17
C ALA A 624 23.77 8.06 -8.45
N PRO A 625 23.26 9.29 -8.19
CA PRO A 625 24.01 10.31 -7.43
C PRO A 625 24.42 9.89 -6.02
N LEU A 626 23.77 8.87 -5.44
CA LEU A 626 24.07 8.36 -4.12
C LEU A 626 25.14 7.26 -4.12
N ALA A 627 25.55 6.72 -5.27
CA ALA A 627 26.54 5.63 -5.35
C ALA A 627 27.86 5.96 -4.64
N LYS A 628 28.25 7.24 -4.60
CA LYS A 628 29.42 7.72 -3.84
C LYS A 628 29.34 7.49 -2.32
N PHE A 629 28.17 7.16 -1.78
CA PHE A 629 27.94 6.87 -0.36
C PHE A 629 27.78 5.36 -0.11
N GLU A 630 28.39 4.51 -0.92
CA GLU A 630 28.26 3.04 -0.81
C GLU A 630 28.60 2.54 0.61
N ALA A 631 29.61 3.10 1.27
CA ALA A 631 29.98 2.74 2.64
C ALA A 631 28.82 3.01 3.65
N ASP A 632 28.09 4.09 3.46
CA ASP A 632 26.91 4.41 4.28
C ASP A 632 25.70 3.56 3.91
N MET A 633 25.55 3.20 2.60
CA MET A 633 24.53 2.22 2.18
C MET A 633 24.71 0.87 2.87
N GLN A 634 25.94 0.36 2.97
CA GLN A 634 26.21 -0.92 3.65
C GLN A 634 25.90 -0.87 5.15
N ARG A 635 25.85 0.31 5.75
CA ARG A 635 25.44 0.56 7.14
C ARG A 635 23.98 1.02 7.27
N HIS A 636 23.24 1.08 6.16
CA HIS A 636 21.82 1.49 6.19
C HIS A 636 21.02 0.59 7.13
N ARG A 637 20.24 1.20 8.02
CA ARG A 637 19.48 0.49 9.06
C ARG A 637 18.50 -0.55 8.51
N LEU A 638 17.95 -0.27 7.33
CA LEU A 638 17.01 -1.14 6.64
C LEU A 638 17.65 -1.90 5.48
N ARG A 639 18.99 -2.10 5.50
CA ARG A 639 19.70 -2.80 4.43
C ARG A 639 19.10 -4.18 4.15
N ARG A 640 18.85 -4.96 5.20
CA ARG A 640 18.30 -6.31 5.07
C ARG A 640 16.87 -6.28 4.53
N GLU A 641 16.06 -5.37 5.03
CA GLU A 641 14.68 -5.16 4.59
C GLU A 641 14.63 -4.74 3.11
N ILE A 642 15.47 -3.79 2.69
CA ILE A 642 15.56 -3.34 1.30
C ILE A 642 15.92 -4.51 0.38
N VAL A 643 16.98 -5.24 0.67
CA VAL A 643 17.42 -6.40 -0.12
C VAL A 643 16.33 -7.47 -0.16
N SER A 644 15.69 -7.78 0.98
CA SER A 644 14.61 -8.77 1.05
C SER A 644 13.38 -8.37 0.24
N THR A 645 13.02 -7.08 0.22
CA THR A 645 11.91 -6.56 -0.58
C THR A 645 12.19 -6.70 -2.06
N ILE A 646 13.39 -6.33 -2.52
CA ILE A 646 13.78 -6.47 -3.93
C ILE A 646 13.70 -7.94 -4.35
N LEU A 647 14.32 -8.82 -3.57
CA LEU A 647 14.35 -10.27 -3.86
C LEU A 647 12.95 -10.88 -3.86
N SER A 648 12.10 -10.53 -2.90
CA SER A 648 10.72 -11.03 -2.88
C SER A 648 9.92 -10.56 -4.09
N ASN A 649 10.08 -9.30 -4.50
CA ASN A 649 9.45 -8.76 -5.70
C ASN A 649 9.93 -9.50 -6.96
N GLU A 650 11.24 -9.61 -7.17
CA GLU A 650 11.82 -10.25 -8.35
C GLU A 650 11.41 -11.73 -8.46
N ILE A 651 11.52 -12.48 -7.36
CA ILE A 651 11.15 -13.91 -7.35
C ILE A 651 9.67 -14.09 -7.69
N VAL A 652 8.79 -13.34 -7.06
CA VAL A 652 7.34 -13.49 -7.26
C VAL A 652 6.91 -12.94 -8.62
N ASN A 653 7.45 -11.81 -9.07
CA ASN A 653 7.12 -11.24 -10.38
C ASN A 653 7.53 -12.16 -11.53
N MET A 654 8.73 -12.77 -11.46
CA MET A 654 9.25 -13.60 -12.54
C MET A 654 8.79 -15.06 -12.48
N CYS A 655 8.52 -15.60 -11.29
CA CYS A 655 8.23 -17.02 -11.11
C CYS A 655 6.78 -17.33 -10.66
N GLY A 656 6.00 -16.30 -10.32
CA GLY A 656 4.62 -16.43 -9.83
C GLY A 656 4.52 -16.71 -8.32
N PRO A 657 3.34 -16.48 -7.72
CA PRO A 657 3.14 -16.46 -6.27
C PRO A 657 3.27 -17.83 -5.60
N THR A 658 2.99 -18.91 -6.31
CA THR A 658 3.04 -20.26 -5.74
C THR A 658 4.45 -20.87 -5.78
N PHE A 659 5.36 -20.28 -6.56
CA PHE A 659 6.69 -20.84 -6.81
C PHE A 659 7.56 -20.97 -5.54
N PRO A 660 7.68 -19.96 -4.66
CA PRO A 660 8.59 -20.05 -3.53
C PRO A 660 8.30 -21.25 -2.62
N GLU A 661 7.04 -21.43 -2.26
CA GLU A 661 6.63 -22.52 -1.37
C GLU A 661 6.76 -23.88 -2.06
N ARG A 662 6.31 -24.01 -3.32
CA ARG A 662 6.43 -25.24 -4.09
C ARG A 662 7.89 -25.65 -4.28
N LEU A 663 8.78 -24.68 -4.51
CA LEU A 663 10.20 -24.96 -4.65
C LEU A 663 10.78 -25.50 -3.34
N ARG A 664 10.55 -24.82 -2.20
CA ARG A 664 11.06 -25.24 -0.90
C ARG A 664 10.63 -26.66 -0.54
N GLN A 665 9.37 -26.98 -0.76
CA GLN A 665 8.84 -28.31 -0.52
C GLN A 665 9.49 -29.36 -1.45
N SER A 666 9.53 -29.10 -2.75
CA SER A 666 10.00 -30.05 -3.76
C SER A 666 11.52 -30.25 -3.73
N ALA A 667 12.30 -29.18 -3.53
CA ALA A 667 13.75 -29.24 -3.43
C ALA A 667 14.22 -29.62 -2.01
N ARG A 668 13.33 -29.54 -1.00
CA ARG A 668 13.63 -29.72 0.42
C ARG A 668 14.78 -28.79 0.86
N CYS A 669 14.67 -27.53 0.55
CA CYS A 669 15.65 -26.50 0.88
C CYS A 669 15.00 -25.41 1.75
N ASP A 670 15.84 -24.65 2.45
CA ASP A 670 15.42 -23.46 3.17
C ASP A 670 15.31 -22.23 2.25
N THR A 671 14.86 -21.13 2.81
CA THR A 671 14.69 -19.88 2.07
C THR A 671 16.02 -19.31 1.57
N ALA A 672 17.09 -19.40 2.36
CA ALA A 672 18.39 -18.90 1.94
C ALA A 672 18.90 -19.66 0.71
N ALA A 673 18.83 -20.99 0.74
CA ALA A 673 19.23 -21.82 -0.41
C ALA A 673 18.41 -21.53 -1.67
N MET A 674 17.08 -21.30 -1.52
CA MET A 674 16.22 -20.90 -2.62
C MET A 674 16.65 -19.57 -3.24
N VAL A 675 16.91 -18.55 -2.41
CA VAL A 675 17.30 -17.20 -2.87
C VAL A 675 18.66 -17.24 -3.58
N LEU A 676 19.66 -17.90 -3.00
CA LEU A 676 20.98 -18.04 -3.64
C LEU A 676 20.89 -18.77 -4.98
N ALA A 677 20.08 -19.84 -5.05
CA ALA A 677 19.85 -20.59 -6.29
C ALA A 677 19.13 -19.75 -7.35
N PHE A 678 18.13 -18.97 -6.95
CA PHE A 678 17.38 -18.07 -7.85
C PHE A 678 18.33 -17.05 -8.49
N GLU A 679 19.09 -16.35 -7.64
CA GLU A 679 20.01 -15.32 -8.14
C GLU A 679 21.13 -15.91 -9.00
N ALA A 680 21.71 -17.03 -8.57
CA ALA A 680 22.71 -17.73 -9.40
C ALA A 680 22.13 -18.14 -10.76
N ALA A 681 20.90 -18.66 -10.82
CA ALA A 681 20.24 -19.02 -12.07
C ALA A 681 20.06 -17.80 -12.99
N ARG A 682 19.59 -16.67 -12.46
CA ARG A 682 19.45 -15.41 -13.22
C ARG A 682 20.76 -15.00 -13.88
N GLN A 683 21.85 -15.00 -13.11
CA GLN A 683 23.16 -14.55 -13.59
C GLN A 683 23.78 -15.53 -14.57
N ILE A 684 23.80 -16.84 -14.25
CA ILE A 684 24.40 -17.89 -15.08
C ILE A 684 23.75 -17.93 -16.47
N PHE A 685 22.42 -17.80 -16.52
CA PHE A 685 21.67 -17.88 -17.79
C PHE A 685 21.35 -16.51 -18.41
N ARG A 686 21.82 -15.39 -17.81
CA ARG A 686 21.60 -13.99 -18.26
C ARG A 686 20.12 -13.68 -18.45
N LEU A 687 19.29 -14.13 -17.52
CA LEU A 687 17.83 -14.05 -17.69
C LEU A 687 17.30 -12.63 -17.54
N ASP A 688 18.00 -11.76 -16.83
CA ASP A 688 17.65 -10.32 -16.75
C ASP A 688 17.78 -9.66 -18.14
N GLN A 689 18.88 -9.91 -18.84
CA GLN A 689 19.06 -9.38 -20.19
C GLN A 689 17.95 -9.88 -21.14
N ALA A 690 17.63 -11.19 -21.09
CA ALA A 690 16.56 -11.76 -21.91
C ALA A 690 15.19 -11.14 -21.56
N TRP A 691 14.93 -10.89 -20.28
CA TRP A 691 13.70 -10.24 -19.83
C TRP A 691 13.58 -8.82 -20.36
N ASP A 692 14.66 -8.03 -20.27
CA ASP A 692 14.73 -6.66 -20.78
C ASP A 692 14.55 -6.60 -22.30
N GLU A 693 15.16 -7.54 -23.02
CA GLU A 693 15.00 -7.65 -24.49
C GLU A 693 13.54 -7.93 -24.86
N VAL A 694 12.85 -8.81 -24.11
CA VAL A 694 11.42 -9.07 -24.32
C VAL A 694 10.58 -7.84 -23.96
N SER A 695 10.92 -7.13 -22.89
CA SER A 695 10.23 -5.88 -22.50
C SER A 695 10.34 -4.80 -23.60
N ALA A 696 11.48 -4.73 -24.26
CA ALA A 696 11.70 -3.80 -25.38
C ALA A 696 10.86 -4.10 -26.65
N LEU A 697 10.14 -5.23 -26.66
CA LEU A 697 9.22 -5.61 -27.74
C LEU A 697 7.79 -5.12 -27.54
N ASP A 698 7.51 -4.36 -26.50
CA ASP A 698 6.20 -3.76 -26.25
C ASP A 698 5.65 -3.08 -27.52
N LEU A 699 4.44 -3.45 -27.95
CA LEU A 699 3.76 -2.97 -29.16
C LEU A 699 4.48 -3.25 -30.50
N LYS A 700 5.63 -3.95 -30.48
CA LYS A 700 6.36 -4.33 -31.70
C LYS A 700 5.97 -5.72 -32.20
N ILE A 701 5.48 -6.56 -31.30
CA ILE A 701 4.96 -7.90 -31.59
C ILE A 701 3.59 -8.06 -30.90
N PRO A 702 2.77 -9.06 -31.32
CA PRO A 702 1.53 -9.37 -30.62
C PRO A 702 1.79 -9.69 -29.14
N ALA A 703 0.92 -9.19 -28.25
CA ALA A 703 1.07 -9.36 -26.80
C ALA A 703 1.13 -10.84 -26.38
N GLU A 704 0.37 -11.70 -27.05
CA GLU A 704 0.38 -13.15 -26.82
C GLU A 704 1.78 -13.76 -27.08
N ALA A 705 2.42 -13.36 -28.18
CA ALA A 705 3.78 -13.81 -28.50
C ALA A 705 4.81 -13.31 -27.48
N GLN A 706 4.65 -12.06 -27.02
CA GLN A 706 5.51 -11.51 -25.99
C GLN A 706 5.32 -12.25 -24.65
N THR A 707 4.08 -12.53 -24.25
CA THR A 707 3.75 -13.31 -23.05
C THR A 707 4.38 -14.70 -23.11
N ALA A 708 4.32 -15.39 -24.26
CA ALA A 708 4.96 -16.69 -24.44
C ALA A 708 6.48 -16.63 -24.22
N LEU A 709 7.15 -15.57 -24.69
CA LEU A 709 8.60 -15.38 -24.45
C LEU A 709 8.90 -15.19 -22.94
N TYR A 710 8.11 -14.40 -22.23
CA TYR A 710 8.26 -14.26 -20.77
C TYR A 710 8.04 -15.59 -20.05
N GLN A 711 7.03 -16.37 -20.44
CA GLN A 711 6.76 -17.69 -19.86
C GLN A 711 7.92 -18.67 -20.07
N GLU A 712 8.57 -18.65 -21.25
CA GLU A 712 9.77 -19.45 -21.49
C GLU A 712 10.93 -19.06 -20.58
N ILE A 713 11.21 -17.75 -20.40
CA ILE A 713 12.24 -17.26 -19.47
C ILE A 713 11.90 -17.70 -18.04
N SER A 714 10.65 -17.53 -17.61
CA SER A 714 10.18 -17.95 -16.29
C SER A 714 10.33 -19.47 -16.09
N MET A 715 10.04 -20.26 -17.10
CA MET A 715 10.18 -21.73 -17.06
C MET A 715 11.66 -22.13 -16.89
N VAL A 716 12.57 -21.53 -17.65
CA VAL A 716 14.02 -21.75 -17.48
C VAL A 716 14.45 -21.37 -16.07
N LEU A 717 14.07 -20.18 -15.61
CA LEU A 717 14.43 -19.70 -14.28
C LEU A 717 13.93 -20.63 -13.17
N ARG A 718 12.65 -21.03 -13.20
CA ARG A 718 12.07 -21.98 -12.23
C ARG A 718 12.80 -23.33 -12.20
N ARG A 719 13.11 -23.91 -13.38
CA ARG A 719 13.81 -25.18 -13.49
C ARG A 719 15.25 -25.12 -12.99
N GLN A 720 15.98 -24.08 -13.38
CA GLN A 720 17.38 -23.93 -12.98
C GLN A 720 17.50 -23.59 -11.48
N THR A 721 16.62 -22.76 -10.96
CA THR A 721 16.54 -22.52 -9.51
C THR A 721 16.30 -23.82 -8.74
N PHE A 722 15.34 -24.63 -9.17
CA PHE A 722 15.08 -25.93 -8.54
C PHE A 722 16.33 -26.84 -8.57
N TRP A 723 16.98 -26.94 -9.73
CA TRP A 723 18.16 -27.78 -9.89
C TRP A 723 19.31 -27.31 -8.99
N LEU A 724 19.62 -26.02 -8.98
CA LEU A 724 20.68 -25.42 -8.15
C LEU A 724 20.35 -25.58 -6.66
N ALA A 725 19.15 -25.25 -6.21
CA ALA A 725 18.73 -25.38 -4.83
C ALA A 725 18.90 -26.81 -4.30
N ARG A 726 18.51 -27.80 -5.11
CA ARG A 726 18.56 -29.22 -4.73
C ARG A 726 19.95 -29.84 -4.83
N ARG A 727 20.76 -29.44 -5.81
CA ARG A 727 21.98 -30.13 -6.20
C ARG A 727 23.26 -29.37 -5.90
N ALA A 728 23.24 -28.05 -5.99
CA ALA A 728 24.43 -27.20 -5.95
C ALA A 728 24.62 -26.49 -4.61
N VAL A 729 23.56 -25.91 -4.04
CA VAL A 729 23.65 -25.14 -2.78
C VAL A 729 24.02 -26.08 -1.60
N ARG A 730 24.98 -25.67 -0.83
CA ARG A 730 25.48 -26.33 0.41
C ARG A 730 25.61 -25.29 1.52
N PRO A 731 25.66 -25.69 2.79
CA PRO A 731 26.00 -24.77 3.86
C PRO A 731 27.29 -24.00 3.56
N GLY A 732 27.21 -22.66 3.61
CA GLY A 732 28.33 -21.77 3.27
C GLY A 732 28.49 -21.45 1.77
N SER A 733 27.60 -21.92 0.89
CA SER A 733 27.57 -21.46 -0.51
C SER A 733 27.25 -19.97 -0.59
N THR A 734 27.83 -19.28 -1.57
CA THR A 734 27.52 -17.90 -1.95
C THR A 734 27.05 -17.85 -3.41
N VAL A 735 26.34 -16.77 -3.79
CA VAL A 735 25.93 -16.57 -5.19
C VAL A 735 27.14 -16.56 -6.12
N GLU A 736 28.20 -15.85 -5.76
CA GLU A 736 29.44 -15.77 -6.57
C GLU A 736 30.08 -17.14 -6.78
N ALA A 737 30.14 -17.98 -5.75
CA ALA A 737 30.70 -19.32 -5.85
C ALA A 737 29.87 -20.22 -6.79
N LEU A 738 28.56 -20.11 -6.75
CA LEU A 738 27.67 -20.83 -7.66
C LEU A 738 27.85 -20.37 -9.12
N ILE A 739 27.93 -19.06 -9.35
CA ILE A 739 28.19 -18.50 -10.67
C ILE A 739 29.52 -19.01 -11.20
N ALA A 740 30.60 -18.89 -10.43
CA ALA A 740 31.93 -19.34 -10.85
C ALA A 740 31.98 -20.83 -11.20
N ALA A 741 31.20 -21.65 -10.48
CA ALA A 741 31.17 -23.11 -10.74
C ALA A 741 30.40 -23.50 -12.00
N TYR A 742 29.32 -22.79 -12.35
CA TYR A 742 28.38 -23.22 -13.40
C TYR A 742 28.35 -22.32 -14.63
N GLN A 743 28.79 -21.08 -14.57
CA GLN A 743 28.85 -20.14 -15.68
C GLN A 743 29.62 -20.69 -16.91
N PRO A 744 30.83 -21.33 -16.75
CA PRO A 744 31.57 -21.84 -17.90
C PRO A 744 30.80 -22.90 -18.71
N ALA A 745 30.04 -23.77 -17.99
CA ALA A 745 29.21 -24.77 -18.66
C ALA A 745 28.03 -24.16 -19.42
N ALA A 746 27.38 -23.14 -18.82
CA ALA A 746 26.29 -22.42 -19.47
C ALA A 746 26.78 -21.65 -20.72
N ASP A 747 27.96 -21.05 -20.66
CA ASP A 747 28.58 -20.36 -21.81
C ASP A 747 28.93 -21.34 -22.92
N ALA A 748 29.46 -22.53 -22.60
CA ALA A 748 29.72 -23.59 -23.58
C ALA A 748 28.43 -24.07 -24.26
N LEU A 749 27.35 -24.28 -23.51
CA LEU A 749 26.03 -24.65 -24.06
C LEU A 749 25.48 -23.59 -25.00
N ARG A 750 25.60 -22.33 -24.68
CA ARG A 750 25.18 -21.22 -25.57
C ARG A 750 25.97 -21.18 -26.85
N ALA A 751 27.28 -21.39 -26.80
CA ALA A 751 28.13 -21.41 -27.96
C ALA A 751 27.74 -22.55 -28.95
N VAL A 752 27.40 -23.72 -28.40
CA VAL A 752 26.93 -24.86 -29.22
C VAL A 752 25.52 -24.60 -29.76
N GLY A 753 24.60 -24.05 -28.92
CA GLY A 753 23.23 -23.72 -29.35
C GLY A 753 23.21 -22.70 -30.49
N GLY A 754 24.03 -21.66 -30.40
CA GLY A 754 24.18 -20.67 -31.48
C GLY A 754 24.66 -21.25 -32.79
N SER A 755 25.51 -22.30 -32.78
CA SER A 755 25.97 -22.98 -34.00
C SER A 755 24.95 -23.96 -34.59
N VAL A 756 23.96 -24.39 -33.83
CA VAL A 756 22.86 -25.28 -34.29
C VAL A 756 21.70 -24.51 -34.90
N LEU A 757 21.52 -23.25 -34.47
CA LEU A 757 20.44 -22.35 -34.93
C LEU A 757 20.88 -21.45 -36.10
N SER A 758 22.18 -21.34 -36.38
CA SER A 758 22.76 -20.70 -37.57
C SER A 758 22.92 -21.69 -38.76
#